data_9653a462bac5e97d6192e971f86c0170
#
_entry.id   9653a462bac5e97d6192e971f86c0170
#
_cell.length_a   1.000
_cell.length_b   1.000
_cell.length_c   1.000
_cell.angle_alpha   90.00
_cell.angle_beta   90.00
_cell.angle_gamma   90.00
#
_symmetry.space_group_name_H-M   'P 1'
#
loop_
_entity.id
_entity.type
_entity.pdbx_description
1 polymer ?
#
loop_
_entity_poly.entity_id
_entity_poly.type
_entity_poly.pdbx_seq_one_letter_code
_entity_poly.pdbx_strand_id
1 'polypeptide(L)'
;MRVSRLGCDVTSSSSLLLVTLTTFLFFFTTFVHAVPAPRDRTTTGKQPTKRNLETRDLIDSIKSIFGFSPTTGYGPFQVMSPADIVSVRRGGKFAKEEASWINGRMKVVNTALTDYLGRVGMKGFDHKGFMKGYTPTVGLAFSGGGYRAMLNGAGVISAFDSRNPKAMGPGGLGGLLQGTTYLSGLSGGGWLVGSMAVNEFPSIGEIQQSERMWKLEDSIFSPLGKSYKYYPSILAQAKEKLDAGFDITLTDIWSLMLSRVFIDKPDGGPNTTLSSIANCKKFRNFQMPFPMFLANGRADGDTLIHLNATVFEINPLEFGSHDPTVNAFSQTRMLGSDYHEGIPEEGGKLINGFDNAAFVMGTSSSLFNQVLIDIKRNDANIFGGGFLKNLVIRALEYLSKIEFDIADWAPNPFYGFNPDHNPTAITKNLTLVDGGLDLENIPFNPLLVPHRGVDVIFANDNSADVVRHGNGLPSNWPNGTSMVATYDRFKRGLMARGTSFPEVPDIHTFINKGLNSRPTWFGCDAKKVSRTPSPLVVYIPNAPYTAFSNTSTFRMAYKDFERDMLIDNGYMVATQGDGELDPEWPACVGCAVIHREMERRGTITEQCKKCMQRYCWDGTKNSTRPDEYEPDLKLKPGRPPTRLNKPSGASNGTYTFAAAHSIKRPASPYIEDFTDYSRYRDYA
;
A
#
# COMPACT_ATOMS: atom_id res chain seq x y z
N MET A 1 28.42 28.32 -44.50
CA MET A 1 28.53 27.08 -43.76
C MET A 1 27.30 26.97 -42.86
N ARG A 2 26.42 26.03 -43.16
CA ARG A 2 25.18 25.78 -42.38
C ARG A 2 25.51 24.85 -41.21
N VAL A 3 25.12 25.25 -39.97
CA VAL A 3 25.13 24.38 -38.82
C VAL A 3 23.68 24.06 -38.51
N SER A 4 23.34 22.78 -38.63
CA SER A 4 22.05 22.22 -38.33
C SER A 4 21.82 22.13 -36.78
N ARG A 5 20.70 22.64 -36.32
CA ARG A 5 20.20 22.44 -34.96
C ARG A 5 19.53 21.06 -34.84
N LEU A 6 20.04 20.21 -33.97
CA LEU A 6 19.33 19.03 -33.48
C LEU A 6 18.48 19.47 -32.28
N GLY A 7 17.18 19.42 -32.44
CA GLY A 7 16.21 19.57 -31.36
C GLY A 7 16.13 18.28 -30.55
N CYS A 8 16.29 18.37 -29.24
CA CYS A 8 15.94 17.29 -28.31
C CYS A 8 14.44 17.36 -27.97
N ASP A 9 13.68 16.39 -28.45
CA ASP A 9 12.26 16.23 -28.11
C ASP A 9 12.07 15.70 -26.68
N VAL A 10 11.43 16.48 -25.82
CA VAL A 10 11.08 16.16 -24.44
C VAL A 10 9.64 15.59 -24.36
N THR A 11 9.21 14.81 -25.34
CA THR A 11 7.84 14.25 -25.42
C THR A 11 7.72 12.75 -25.15
N SER A 12 8.79 12.07 -24.66
CA SER A 12 8.82 10.60 -24.72
C SER A 12 8.19 9.83 -23.55
N SER A 13 8.03 10.40 -22.36
CA SER A 13 7.57 9.62 -21.18
C SER A 13 6.05 9.36 -21.16
N SER A 14 5.24 10.35 -21.52
CA SER A 14 3.77 10.18 -21.57
C SER A 14 3.33 9.36 -22.78
N SER A 15 4.04 9.48 -23.89
CA SER A 15 3.78 8.72 -25.12
C SER A 15 4.15 7.23 -24.96
N LEU A 16 5.17 6.90 -24.16
CA LEU A 16 5.61 5.52 -23.94
C LEU A 16 4.62 4.77 -23.02
N LEU A 17 4.12 5.41 -21.96
CA LEU A 17 3.08 4.86 -21.09
C LEU A 17 1.80 4.57 -21.89
N LEU A 18 1.47 5.47 -22.80
CA LEU A 18 0.33 5.38 -23.69
C LEU A 18 0.45 4.22 -24.68
N VAL A 19 1.58 4.10 -25.35
CA VAL A 19 1.82 3.02 -26.31
C VAL A 19 1.80 1.66 -25.62
N THR A 20 2.27 1.55 -24.40
CA THR A 20 2.34 0.28 -23.67
C THR A 20 1.02 -0.14 -23.05
N LEU A 21 0.25 0.79 -22.46
CA LEU A 21 -1.10 0.50 -21.99
C LEU A 21 -2.04 0.24 -23.17
N THR A 22 -1.88 0.94 -24.30
CA THR A 22 -2.63 0.71 -25.52
C THR A 22 -2.21 -0.55 -26.25
N THR A 23 -0.93 -0.92 -26.25
CA THR A 23 -0.50 -2.21 -26.79
C THR A 23 -1.08 -3.35 -25.94
N PHE A 24 -1.07 -3.24 -24.63
CA PHE A 24 -1.71 -4.18 -23.71
C PHE A 24 -3.23 -4.24 -23.93
N LEU A 25 -3.92 -3.11 -23.98
CA LEU A 25 -5.36 -3.04 -24.25
C LEU A 25 -5.71 -3.35 -25.72
N PHE A 26 -4.85 -3.04 -26.68
CA PHE A 26 -5.06 -3.38 -28.09
C PHE A 26 -4.89 -4.89 -28.34
N PHE A 27 -3.92 -5.54 -27.72
CA PHE A 27 -3.87 -7.01 -27.69
C PHE A 27 -5.13 -7.58 -27.05
N PHE A 28 -5.60 -7.03 -25.93
CA PHE A 28 -6.81 -7.47 -25.25
C PHE A 28 -8.08 -7.20 -26.08
N THR A 29 -8.23 -6.04 -26.70
CA THR A 29 -9.46 -5.66 -27.45
C THR A 29 -9.55 -6.29 -28.84
N THR A 30 -8.46 -6.53 -29.54
CA THR A 30 -8.47 -7.29 -30.79
C THR A 30 -8.85 -8.74 -30.54
N PHE A 31 -8.51 -9.32 -29.40
CA PHE A 31 -8.94 -10.64 -28.99
C PHE A 31 -10.42 -10.71 -28.59
N VAL A 32 -10.95 -9.72 -27.87
CA VAL A 32 -12.36 -9.67 -27.47
C VAL A 32 -13.31 -9.60 -28.67
N HIS A 33 -12.89 -9.01 -29.80
CA HIS A 33 -13.70 -8.97 -31.03
C HIS A 33 -13.59 -10.23 -31.91
N ALA A 34 -12.64 -11.12 -31.61
CA ALA A 34 -12.43 -12.39 -32.35
C ALA A 34 -13.20 -13.58 -31.76
N VAL A 35 -13.91 -13.39 -30.64
CA VAL A 35 -14.68 -14.47 -29.98
C VAL A 35 -16.06 -14.63 -30.63
N PRO A 36 -16.39 -15.80 -31.23
CA PRO A 36 -17.72 -16.09 -31.76
C PRO A 36 -18.77 -16.21 -30.65
N ALA A 37 -20.00 -15.80 -30.94
CA ALA A 37 -21.14 -15.96 -30.02
C ALA A 37 -21.35 -17.42 -29.62
N PRO A 38 -21.70 -17.72 -28.36
CA PRO A 38 -21.78 -19.10 -27.85
C PRO A 38 -22.87 -19.91 -28.54
N ARG A 39 -22.54 -21.12 -29.00
CA ARG A 39 -23.51 -22.14 -29.41
C ARG A 39 -23.97 -22.93 -28.19
N ASP A 40 -25.28 -22.96 -28.01
CA ASP A 40 -25.99 -23.73 -27.00
C ASP A 40 -25.62 -25.22 -27.07
N ARG A 41 -25.09 -25.81 -26.00
CA ARG A 41 -24.98 -27.25 -25.78
C ARG A 41 -25.36 -27.59 -24.36
N THR A 42 -26.52 -28.16 -24.21
CA THR A 42 -27.04 -28.79 -22.98
C THR A 42 -26.24 -30.03 -22.63
N THR A 43 -25.52 -30.03 -21.53
CA THR A 43 -25.09 -31.23 -20.80
C THR A 43 -24.99 -30.93 -19.31
N THR A 44 -25.59 -31.80 -18.51
CA THR A 44 -25.72 -31.80 -17.07
C THR A 44 -24.36 -31.98 -16.41
N GLY A 45 -23.84 -30.88 -15.88
CA GLY A 45 -22.66 -30.76 -15.03
C GLY A 45 -22.56 -29.29 -14.62
N LYS A 46 -22.08 -28.97 -13.42
CA LYS A 46 -21.95 -27.58 -12.92
C LYS A 46 -21.51 -26.67 -14.09
N GLN A 47 -22.41 -25.82 -14.58
CA GLN A 47 -22.09 -24.94 -15.70
C GLN A 47 -21.00 -23.94 -15.23
N PRO A 48 -19.91 -23.78 -15.99
CA PRO A 48 -18.96 -22.71 -15.74
C PRO A 48 -19.70 -21.36 -15.86
N THR A 49 -19.36 -20.38 -15.03
CA THR A 49 -19.92 -19.05 -15.12
C THR A 49 -19.64 -18.47 -16.50
N LYS A 50 -20.47 -17.56 -17.01
CA LYS A 50 -20.27 -16.87 -18.30
C LYS A 50 -18.86 -16.27 -18.39
N ARG A 51 -18.36 -15.75 -17.29
CA ARG A 51 -17.00 -15.21 -17.09
C ARG A 51 -15.91 -16.25 -17.34
N ASN A 52 -16.06 -17.48 -16.81
CA ASN A 52 -15.11 -18.58 -17.02
C ASN A 52 -15.00 -19.00 -18.47
N LEU A 53 -16.10 -18.97 -19.22
CA LEU A 53 -16.11 -19.32 -20.66
C LEU A 53 -15.35 -18.27 -21.48
N GLU A 54 -15.62 -16.98 -21.26
CA GLU A 54 -14.97 -15.89 -21.97
C GLU A 54 -13.46 -15.83 -21.69
N THR A 55 -13.06 -16.10 -20.46
CA THR A 55 -11.64 -16.13 -20.04
C THR A 55 -10.92 -17.35 -20.64
N ARG A 56 -11.55 -18.53 -20.71
CA ARG A 56 -10.99 -19.73 -21.34
C ARG A 56 -10.76 -19.52 -22.83
N ASP A 57 -11.74 -18.99 -23.55
CA ASP A 57 -11.65 -18.74 -24.98
C ASP A 57 -10.51 -17.74 -25.30
N LEU A 58 -10.31 -16.73 -24.47
CA LEU A 58 -9.21 -15.79 -24.57
C LEU A 58 -7.86 -16.50 -24.41
N ILE A 59 -7.71 -17.31 -23.37
CA ILE A 59 -6.45 -18.01 -23.07
C ILE A 59 -6.15 -19.08 -24.12
N ASP A 60 -7.16 -19.82 -24.59
CA ASP A 60 -6.97 -20.81 -25.64
C ASP A 60 -6.62 -20.18 -26.99
N SER A 61 -7.13 -18.97 -27.28
CA SER A 61 -6.69 -18.16 -28.42
C SER A 61 -5.23 -17.76 -28.29
N ILE A 62 -4.78 -17.34 -27.13
CA ILE A 62 -3.38 -17.01 -26.84
C ILE A 62 -2.48 -18.24 -26.97
N LYS A 63 -2.91 -19.42 -26.47
CA LYS A 63 -2.19 -20.68 -26.65
C LYS A 63 -1.95 -21.05 -28.12
N SER A 64 -2.94 -20.85 -28.96
CA SER A 64 -2.85 -21.17 -30.39
C SER A 64 -1.78 -20.32 -31.09
N ILE A 65 -1.50 -19.13 -30.54
CA ILE A 65 -0.52 -18.19 -31.09
C ILE A 65 0.90 -18.46 -30.56
N PHE A 66 1.05 -18.85 -29.29
CA PHE A 66 2.36 -18.86 -28.61
C PHE A 66 2.88 -20.23 -28.18
N GLY A 67 2.08 -21.29 -28.22
CA GLY A 67 2.53 -22.71 -28.10
C GLY A 67 3.27 -23.12 -26.84
N PHE A 68 3.07 -22.45 -25.68
CA PHE A 68 3.87 -22.65 -24.47
C PHE A 68 3.03 -23.04 -23.25
N SER A 69 3.54 -23.98 -22.43
CA SER A 69 2.92 -24.34 -21.14
C SER A 69 3.99 -24.81 -20.13
N PRO A 70 4.65 -23.90 -19.36
CA PRO A 70 5.38 -24.32 -18.17
C PRO A 70 4.47 -24.37 -16.95
N THR A 71 4.58 -25.40 -16.14
CA THR A 71 4.04 -25.44 -14.77
C THR A 71 4.93 -24.61 -13.89
N THR A 72 4.43 -23.45 -13.40
CA THR A 72 5.21 -22.48 -12.62
C THR A 72 4.78 -22.41 -11.15
N GLY A 73 3.60 -22.99 -10.82
CA GLY A 73 3.06 -23.05 -9.47
C GLY A 73 2.26 -21.81 -9.04
N TYR A 74 1.77 -20.98 -9.98
CA TYR A 74 0.82 -19.92 -9.65
C TYR A 74 -0.59 -20.49 -9.37
N GLY A 75 -0.92 -21.61 -9.96
CA GLY A 75 -2.20 -22.28 -9.74
C GLY A 75 -2.31 -22.86 -8.32
N PRO A 76 -3.40 -22.57 -7.59
CA PRO A 76 -3.72 -23.25 -6.34
C PRO A 76 -3.91 -24.76 -6.56
N PHE A 77 -3.67 -25.56 -5.53
CA PHE A 77 -3.77 -27.02 -5.63
C PHE A 77 -4.52 -27.63 -4.45
N GLN A 78 -5.23 -28.73 -4.75
CA GLN A 78 -5.97 -29.45 -3.74
C GLN A 78 -5.03 -30.23 -2.81
N VAL A 79 -5.31 -30.18 -1.50
CA VAL A 79 -4.62 -30.96 -0.48
C VAL A 79 -5.56 -31.99 0.14
N MET A 80 -4.99 -33.11 0.57
CA MET A 80 -5.75 -34.21 1.22
C MET A 80 -5.71 -34.00 2.74
N SER A 81 -6.80 -33.44 3.31
CA SER A 81 -7.04 -33.37 4.74
C SER A 81 -5.89 -32.76 5.58
N PRO A 82 -5.68 -31.45 5.57
CA PRO A 82 -4.82 -30.85 6.59
C PRO A 82 -5.48 -31.04 7.96
N ALA A 83 -4.77 -31.73 8.85
CA ALA A 83 -5.22 -32.03 10.21
C ALA A 83 -5.53 -30.80 11.07
N ASP A 84 -5.24 -29.59 10.55
CA ASP A 84 -5.27 -28.32 11.24
C ASP A 84 -6.10 -27.22 10.54
N ILE A 85 -6.99 -27.60 9.60
CA ILE A 85 -7.99 -26.67 9.10
C ILE A 85 -8.98 -26.35 10.21
N VAL A 86 -9.21 -25.05 10.40
CA VAL A 86 -10.14 -24.58 11.44
C VAL A 86 -11.26 -23.75 10.82
N SER A 87 -12.39 -23.73 11.50
CA SER A 87 -13.52 -22.88 11.17
C SER A 87 -13.12 -21.40 11.23
N VAL A 88 -13.85 -20.58 10.50
CA VAL A 88 -13.80 -19.11 10.59
C VAL A 88 -14.02 -18.71 12.05
N ARG A 89 -13.12 -17.89 12.59
CA ARG A 89 -13.26 -17.36 13.93
C ARG A 89 -13.90 -15.98 13.92
N ARG A 90 -14.57 -15.61 15.00
CA ARG A 90 -14.99 -14.23 15.23
C ARG A 90 -13.79 -13.36 15.60
N GLY A 91 -13.80 -12.10 15.14
CA GLY A 91 -12.82 -11.08 15.51
C GLY A 91 -12.91 -10.67 16.99
N GLY A 92 -12.26 -9.54 17.33
CA GLY A 92 -12.28 -8.97 18.69
C GLY A 92 -11.26 -9.56 19.66
N LYS A 93 -10.48 -10.57 19.23
CA LYS A 93 -9.36 -11.17 19.97
C LYS A 93 -8.27 -11.65 19.00
N PHE A 94 -7.09 -11.91 19.52
CA PHE A 94 -6.01 -12.53 18.74
C PHE A 94 -6.38 -13.93 18.24
N ALA A 95 -5.88 -14.27 17.07
CA ALA A 95 -5.62 -15.66 16.73
C ALA A 95 -4.62 -16.26 17.72
N LYS A 96 -4.68 -17.56 17.95
CA LYS A 96 -3.74 -18.24 18.84
C LYS A 96 -2.30 -18.11 18.35
N GLU A 97 -2.11 -18.21 17.05
CA GLU A 97 -0.82 -18.12 16.37
C GLU A 97 -0.26 -16.69 16.46
N GLU A 98 -1.08 -15.65 16.19
CA GLU A 98 -0.68 -14.26 16.34
C GLU A 98 -0.31 -13.94 17.80
N ALA A 99 -1.13 -14.35 18.77
CA ALA A 99 -0.82 -14.15 20.19
C ALA A 99 0.51 -14.78 20.61
N SER A 100 0.78 -16.00 20.15
CA SER A 100 2.03 -16.69 20.41
C SER A 100 3.23 -15.97 19.80
N TRP A 101 3.07 -15.51 18.54
CA TRP A 101 4.13 -14.80 17.82
C TRP A 101 4.43 -13.45 18.46
N ILE A 102 3.40 -12.67 18.82
CA ILE A 102 3.56 -11.36 19.48
C ILE A 102 4.32 -11.49 20.78
N ASN A 103 4.05 -12.52 21.60
CA ASN A 103 4.79 -12.76 22.87
C ASN A 103 6.31 -12.92 22.62
N GLY A 104 6.71 -13.59 21.54
CA GLY A 104 8.10 -13.67 21.13
C GLY A 104 8.66 -12.34 20.61
N ARG A 105 7.88 -11.65 19.76
CA ARG A 105 8.27 -10.37 19.16
C ARG A 105 8.49 -9.28 20.23
N MET A 106 7.61 -9.19 21.24
CA MET A 106 7.72 -8.16 22.27
C MET A 106 9.04 -8.22 23.06
N LYS A 107 9.68 -9.36 23.16
CA LYS A 107 11.03 -9.47 23.76
C LYS A 107 12.08 -8.77 22.90
N VAL A 108 12.01 -8.93 21.57
CA VAL A 108 12.92 -8.26 20.61
C VAL A 108 12.65 -6.76 20.61
N VAL A 109 11.36 -6.37 20.58
CA VAL A 109 10.93 -4.96 20.66
C VAL A 109 11.44 -4.28 21.91
N ASN A 110 11.31 -4.92 23.08
CA ASN A 110 11.78 -4.35 24.35
C ASN A 110 13.27 -4.02 24.31
N THR A 111 14.10 -4.99 23.86
CA THR A 111 15.54 -4.78 23.71
C THR A 111 15.85 -3.63 22.76
N ALA A 112 15.27 -3.67 21.56
CA ALA A 112 15.53 -2.67 20.53
C ALA A 112 15.09 -1.25 20.96
N LEU A 113 13.94 -1.10 21.61
CA LEU A 113 13.49 0.20 22.12
C LEU A 113 14.30 0.67 23.31
N THR A 114 14.76 -0.23 24.18
CA THR A 114 15.67 0.12 25.29
C THR A 114 16.97 0.70 24.75
N ASP A 115 17.57 0.05 23.74
CA ASP A 115 18.79 0.53 23.08
C ASP A 115 18.56 1.86 22.34
N TYR A 116 17.42 2.00 21.62
CA TYR A 116 17.02 3.22 20.95
C TYR A 116 16.90 4.40 21.94
N LEU A 117 16.13 4.22 23.02
CA LEU A 117 15.92 5.27 24.04
C LEU A 117 17.22 5.66 24.74
N GLY A 118 18.15 4.71 24.95
CA GLY A 118 19.46 4.97 25.51
C GLY A 118 20.36 5.80 24.59
N ARG A 119 20.17 5.69 23.27
CA ARG A 119 20.99 6.37 22.26
C ARG A 119 20.52 7.80 21.95
N VAL A 120 19.22 8.05 21.92
CA VAL A 120 18.63 9.30 21.38
C VAL A 120 18.70 10.50 22.34
N GLY A 121 19.42 10.41 23.45
CA GLY A 121 19.74 11.57 24.28
C GLY A 121 18.57 12.12 25.10
N MET A 122 17.71 11.26 25.61
CA MET A 122 16.63 11.65 26.52
C MET A 122 17.20 12.09 27.87
N LYS A 123 17.11 13.40 28.15
CA LYS A 123 17.71 14.03 29.34
C LYS A 123 16.97 13.61 30.62
N GLY A 124 17.73 13.15 31.63
CA GLY A 124 17.17 12.81 32.95
C GLY A 124 16.17 11.65 32.95
N PHE A 125 16.21 10.77 31.90
CA PHE A 125 15.29 9.67 31.76
C PHE A 125 16.00 8.31 31.96
N ASP A 126 15.55 7.56 32.97
CA ASP A 126 16.00 6.16 33.18
C ASP A 126 15.27 5.21 32.23
N HIS A 127 15.78 5.08 31.02
CA HIS A 127 15.20 4.21 29.99
C HIS A 127 15.18 2.72 30.39
N LYS A 128 16.21 2.22 31.09
CA LYS A 128 16.29 0.82 31.51
C LYS A 128 15.26 0.52 32.61
N GLY A 129 15.15 1.39 33.61
CA GLY A 129 14.15 1.25 34.65
C GLY A 129 12.73 1.38 34.11
N PHE A 130 12.51 2.29 33.18
CA PHE A 130 11.21 2.51 32.57
C PHE A 130 10.73 1.30 31.74
N MET A 131 11.63 0.72 30.93
CA MET A 131 11.35 -0.43 30.06
C MET A 131 11.26 -1.76 30.81
N LYS A 132 11.68 -1.78 32.08
CA LYS A 132 11.52 -2.98 32.92
C LYS A 132 10.07 -3.18 33.31
N GLY A 133 9.44 -4.21 32.76
CA GLY A 133 8.03 -4.55 33.02
C GLY A 133 7.02 -3.87 32.10
N TYR A 134 7.46 -3.08 31.12
CA TYR A 134 6.60 -2.53 30.08
C TYR A 134 7.31 -2.46 28.74
N THR A 135 6.60 -2.83 27.69
CA THR A 135 7.10 -2.73 26.31
C THR A 135 6.05 -2.03 25.45
N PRO A 136 6.34 -0.84 24.90
CA PRO A 136 5.42 -0.17 24.00
C PRO A 136 5.11 -1.02 22.77
N THR A 137 3.86 -0.99 22.32
CA THR A 137 3.46 -1.57 21.04
C THR A 137 3.49 -0.49 19.98
N VAL A 138 4.40 -0.63 19.02
CA VAL A 138 4.64 0.34 17.94
C VAL A 138 4.10 -0.19 16.62
N GLY A 139 3.27 0.62 15.95
CA GLY A 139 2.78 0.37 14.60
C GLY A 139 3.42 1.31 13.58
N LEU A 140 3.73 0.80 12.39
CA LEU A 140 4.05 1.60 11.21
C LEU A 140 2.95 1.40 10.17
N ALA A 141 2.47 2.50 9.57
CA ALA A 141 1.45 2.50 8.53
C ALA A 141 1.97 3.23 7.28
N PHE A 142 1.96 2.54 6.13
CA PHE A 142 2.43 3.06 4.84
C PHE A 142 1.28 3.18 3.86
N SER A 143 0.97 4.42 3.46
CA SER A 143 -0.13 4.74 2.56
C SER A 143 0.10 4.28 1.12
N GLY A 144 -0.99 4.30 0.34
CA GLY A 144 -0.94 4.12 -1.11
C GLY A 144 -0.36 5.32 -1.87
N GLY A 145 -0.22 5.13 -3.18
CA GLY A 145 0.30 6.14 -4.12
C GLY A 145 1.33 5.62 -5.12
N GLY A 146 1.28 4.33 -5.45
CA GLY A 146 2.18 3.67 -6.40
C GLY A 146 3.64 3.73 -5.98
N TYR A 147 4.54 3.86 -6.94
CA TYR A 147 5.99 3.97 -6.64
C TYR A 147 6.35 5.20 -5.80
N ARG A 148 5.61 6.32 -5.89
CA ARG A 148 5.83 7.47 -5.01
C ARG A 148 5.77 7.04 -3.54
N ALA A 149 4.71 6.33 -3.16
CA ALA A 149 4.51 5.87 -1.79
C ALA A 149 5.52 4.79 -1.39
N MET A 150 5.79 3.84 -2.27
CA MET A 150 6.78 2.79 -2.02
C MET A 150 8.17 3.36 -1.76
N LEU A 151 8.66 4.25 -2.62
CA LEU A 151 10.03 4.77 -2.55
C LEU A 151 10.22 5.75 -1.38
N ASN A 152 9.25 6.64 -1.16
CA ASN A 152 9.31 7.53 0.00
C ASN A 152 9.18 6.74 1.32
N GLY A 153 8.24 5.77 1.37
CA GLY A 153 8.11 4.85 2.50
C GLY A 153 9.38 4.03 2.76
N ALA A 154 10.10 3.62 1.71
CA ALA A 154 11.40 2.96 1.83
C ALA A 154 12.43 3.86 2.51
N GLY A 155 12.42 5.15 2.23
CA GLY A 155 13.25 6.13 2.93
C GLY A 155 12.94 6.20 4.42
N VAL A 156 11.65 6.20 4.79
CA VAL A 156 11.23 6.16 6.21
C VAL A 156 11.68 4.85 6.88
N ILE A 157 11.50 3.71 6.24
CA ILE A 157 12.02 2.41 6.73
C ILE A 157 13.53 2.48 6.94
N SER A 158 14.27 3.01 5.95
CA SER A 158 15.73 3.15 6.02
C SER A 158 16.18 4.04 7.18
N ALA A 159 15.42 5.11 7.48
CA ALA A 159 15.68 6.00 8.61
C ALA A 159 15.47 5.32 9.97
N PHE A 160 14.57 4.35 10.04
CA PHE A 160 14.23 3.63 11.28
C PHE A 160 15.08 2.37 11.49
N ASP A 161 15.82 1.94 10.47
CA ASP A 161 16.53 0.67 10.47
C ASP A 161 17.94 0.80 11.07
N SER A 162 18.21 0.06 12.15
CA SER A 162 19.55 0.02 12.76
C SER A 162 20.63 -0.61 11.87
N ARG A 163 20.25 -1.32 10.82
CA ARG A 163 21.17 -1.88 9.82
C ARG A 163 21.69 -0.81 8.85
N ASN A 164 21.04 0.36 8.79
CA ASN A 164 21.55 1.53 8.07
C ASN A 164 22.51 2.33 8.95
N PRO A 165 23.83 2.35 8.65
CA PRO A 165 24.80 3.07 9.49
C PRO A 165 24.51 4.56 9.62
N LYS A 166 23.95 5.21 8.59
CA LYS A 166 23.53 6.62 8.61
C LYS A 166 22.46 6.85 9.68
N ALA A 167 21.48 5.96 9.79
CA ALA A 167 20.41 6.05 10.76
C ALA A 167 20.87 5.87 12.24
N MET A 168 22.07 5.38 12.46
CA MET A 168 22.67 5.25 13.79
C MET A 168 23.47 6.49 14.23
N GLY A 169 23.65 7.46 13.34
CA GLY A 169 24.32 8.74 13.63
C GLY A 169 23.49 9.70 14.48
N PRO A 170 24.01 10.93 14.77
CA PRO A 170 23.36 11.89 15.71
C PRO A 170 22.00 12.31 15.22
N GLY A 171 21.51 12.48 14.20
CA GLY A 171 20.13 12.83 13.79
C GLY A 171 19.24 11.62 13.51
N GLY A 172 19.81 10.41 13.61
CA GLY A 172 19.21 9.21 13.10
C GLY A 172 18.23 8.52 14.06
N LEU A 173 17.29 7.77 13.50
CA LEU A 173 16.21 7.06 14.19
C LEU A 173 16.40 5.53 14.18
N GLY A 174 17.61 5.05 13.81
CA GLY A 174 17.91 3.61 13.69
C GLY A 174 17.61 2.84 14.98
N GLY A 175 17.01 1.67 14.83
CA GLY A 175 16.52 0.83 15.94
C GLY A 175 15.01 0.92 16.14
N LEU A 176 14.34 1.98 15.65
CA LEU A 176 12.88 2.08 15.73
C LEU A 176 12.18 1.00 14.88
N LEU A 177 12.73 0.63 13.72
CA LEU A 177 12.20 -0.49 12.92
C LEU A 177 12.31 -1.82 13.67
N GLN A 178 13.42 -2.08 14.36
CA GLN A 178 13.57 -3.27 15.19
C GLN A 178 12.63 -3.23 16.42
N GLY A 179 12.32 -2.04 16.90
CA GLY A 179 11.34 -1.77 17.96
C GLY A 179 9.89 -1.72 17.49
N THR A 180 9.60 -1.94 16.22
CA THR A 180 8.24 -1.97 15.68
C THR A 180 7.60 -3.34 15.83
N THR A 181 6.34 -3.37 16.27
CA THR A 181 5.57 -4.62 16.43
C THR A 181 4.82 -4.96 15.15
N TYR A 182 4.09 -4.00 14.59
CA TYR A 182 3.22 -4.16 13.43
C TYR A 182 3.63 -3.26 12.27
N LEU A 183 3.52 -3.79 11.06
CA LEU A 183 3.85 -3.09 9.82
C LEU A 183 2.66 -3.25 8.85
N SER A 184 1.94 -2.16 8.61
CA SER A 184 0.75 -2.15 7.77
C SER A 184 0.99 -1.38 6.48
N GLY A 185 0.51 -1.90 5.35
CA GLY A 185 0.61 -1.24 4.05
C GLY A 185 -0.58 -1.51 3.16
N LEU A 186 -0.90 -0.57 2.27
CA LEU A 186 -1.86 -0.76 1.20
C LEU A 186 -1.32 -0.15 -0.10
N SER A 187 -1.79 -0.61 -1.26
CA SER A 187 -1.36 -0.11 -2.57
C SER A 187 0.17 -0.03 -2.69
N GLY A 188 0.75 1.11 -3.02
CA GLY A 188 2.21 1.31 -3.05
C GLY A 188 2.91 1.05 -1.71
N GLY A 189 2.29 1.35 -0.57
CA GLY A 189 2.76 0.94 0.75
C GLY A 189 2.69 -0.57 0.94
N GLY A 190 1.69 -1.24 0.36
CA GLY A 190 1.58 -2.70 0.31
C GLY A 190 2.70 -3.34 -0.51
N TRP A 191 3.14 -2.70 -1.60
CA TRP A 191 4.31 -3.15 -2.38
C TRP A 191 5.59 -3.09 -1.54
N LEU A 192 5.79 -2.00 -0.78
CA LEU A 192 6.94 -1.88 0.14
C LEU A 192 6.93 -3.00 1.18
N VAL A 193 5.83 -3.14 1.91
CA VAL A 193 5.69 -4.15 2.98
C VAL A 193 5.82 -5.56 2.41
N GLY A 194 5.15 -5.84 1.29
CA GLY A 194 5.17 -7.15 0.63
C GLY A 194 6.55 -7.53 0.12
N SER A 195 7.20 -6.60 -0.61
CA SER A 195 8.55 -6.82 -1.13
C SER A 195 9.55 -7.14 -0.02
N MET A 196 9.47 -6.44 1.12
CA MET A 196 10.33 -6.76 2.27
C MET A 196 9.96 -8.10 2.91
N ALA A 197 8.68 -8.34 3.16
CA ALA A 197 8.24 -9.48 3.94
C ALA A 197 8.49 -10.83 3.23
N VAL A 198 8.22 -10.91 1.91
CA VAL A 198 8.39 -12.16 1.13
C VAL A 198 9.85 -12.49 0.83
N ASN A 199 10.76 -11.52 0.90
CA ASN A 199 12.19 -11.67 0.65
C ASN A 199 13.01 -11.75 1.96
N GLU A 200 12.43 -12.26 3.03
CA GLU A 200 13.07 -12.39 4.34
C GLU A 200 13.53 -11.06 4.95
N PHE A 201 12.81 -9.98 4.69
CA PHE A 201 12.99 -8.67 5.30
C PHE A 201 14.39 -8.06 5.13
N PRO A 202 14.88 -7.89 3.88
CA PRO A 202 16.15 -7.23 3.63
C PRO A 202 16.12 -5.77 4.09
N SER A 203 17.27 -5.16 4.30
CA SER A 203 17.38 -3.71 4.46
C SER A 203 17.14 -3.01 3.11
N ILE A 204 16.75 -1.73 3.14
CA ILE A 204 16.58 -0.95 1.91
C ILE A 204 17.88 -0.86 1.12
N GLY A 205 19.03 -0.75 1.80
CA GLY A 205 20.34 -0.76 1.14
C GLY A 205 20.63 -2.08 0.40
N GLU A 206 20.24 -3.22 0.96
CA GLU A 206 20.37 -4.52 0.28
C GLU A 206 19.45 -4.59 -0.95
N ILE A 207 18.21 -4.05 -0.87
CA ILE A 207 17.28 -3.98 -2.00
C ILE A 207 17.83 -3.09 -3.12
N GLN A 208 18.35 -1.91 -2.79
CA GLN A 208 18.94 -0.98 -3.78
C GLN A 208 20.13 -1.60 -4.53
N GLN A 209 20.87 -2.51 -3.87
CA GLN A 209 22.02 -3.23 -4.45
C GLN A 209 21.62 -4.52 -5.17
N SER A 210 20.39 -5.02 -4.98
CA SER A 210 19.92 -6.23 -5.62
C SER A 210 19.94 -6.10 -7.15
N GLU A 211 20.32 -7.17 -7.84
CA GLU A 211 20.25 -7.23 -9.31
C GLU A 211 18.84 -7.54 -9.84
N ARG A 212 17.93 -7.97 -8.98
CA ARG A 212 16.57 -8.40 -9.37
C ARG A 212 15.47 -7.52 -8.82
N MET A 213 15.62 -7.06 -7.55
CA MET A 213 14.58 -6.28 -6.88
C MET A 213 14.64 -4.80 -7.28
N TRP A 214 13.48 -4.21 -7.42
CA TRP A 214 13.28 -2.77 -7.67
C TRP A 214 14.08 -2.22 -8.85
N LYS A 215 14.21 -3.01 -9.93
CA LYS A 215 14.71 -2.55 -11.21
C LYS A 215 13.59 -1.80 -11.92
N LEU A 216 13.55 -0.49 -11.71
CA LEU A 216 12.44 0.38 -12.13
C LEU A 216 12.75 1.18 -13.39
N GLU A 217 13.90 0.98 -14.04
CA GLU A 217 14.27 1.74 -15.26
C GLU A 217 13.32 1.47 -16.41
N ASP A 218 12.85 0.24 -16.51
CA ASP A 218 11.82 -0.16 -17.46
C ASP A 218 10.43 -0.07 -16.83
N SER A 219 9.44 0.30 -17.63
CA SER A 219 8.05 0.23 -17.18
C SER A 219 7.65 -1.23 -16.91
N ILE A 220 6.92 -1.46 -15.82
CA ILE A 220 6.34 -2.76 -15.49
C ILE A 220 5.45 -3.32 -16.63
N PHE A 221 4.87 -2.42 -17.44
CA PHE A 221 4.06 -2.78 -18.60
C PHE A 221 4.88 -3.07 -19.86
N SER A 222 6.14 -2.65 -19.95
CA SER A 222 6.95 -2.77 -21.16
C SER A 222 8.44 -2.86 -20.82
N PRO A 223 8.89 -3.99 -20.24
CA PRO A 223 10.31 -4.19 -20.01
C PRO A 223 11.05 -4.29 -21.33
N LEU A 224 12.03 -3.39 -21.56
CA LEU A 224 12.83 -3.29 -22.78
C LEU A 224 13.53 -4.62 -23.12
N GLY A 225 13.44 -5.04 -24.38
CA GLY A 225 14.12 -6.22 -24.90
C GLY A 225 13.56 -7.59 -24.49
N LYS A 226 12.49 -7.65 -23.68
CA LYS A 226 11.91 -8.92 -23.20
C LYS A 226 10.43 -9.10 -23.57
N SER A 227 9.82 -8.18 -24.29
CA SER A 227 8.36 -8.12 -24.50
C SER A 227 7.77 -9.38 -25.18
N TYR A 228 8.49 -10.04 -26.08
CA TYR A 228 7.99 -11.22 -26.79
C TYR A 228 7.84 -12.48 -25.93
N LYS A 229 8.53 -12.57 -24.79
CA LYS A 229 8.37 -13.67 -23.80
C LYS A 229 7.64 -13.24 -22.54
N TYR A 230 7.61 -11.95 -22.24
CA TYR A 230 7.08 -11.40 -21.00
C TYR A 230 5.59 -11.67 -20.83
N TYR A 231 4.77 -11.17 -21.75
CA TYR A 231 3.33 -11.39 -21.70
C TYR A 231 2.90 -12.85 -21.85
N PRO A 232 3.47 -13.64 -22.82
CA PRO A 232 3.18 -15.06 -22.88
C PRO A 232 3.46 -15.82 -21.57
N SER A 233 4.55 -15.48 -20.87
CA SER A 233 4.88 -16.13 -19.60
C SER A 233 3.90 -15.76 -18.48
N ILE A 234 3.44 -14.50 -18.41
CA ILE A 234 2.43 -14.05 -17.46
C ILE A 234 1.09 -14.76 -17.70
N LEU A 235 0.67 -14.80 -18.96
CA LEU A 235 -0.60 -15.45 -19.33
C LEU A 235 -0.57 -16.96 -19.08
N ALA A 236 0.57 -17.61 -19.32
CA ALA A 236 0.75 -19.03 -19.01
C ALA A 236 0.66 -19.29 -17.49
N GLN A 237 1.25 -18.41 -16.67
CA GLN A 237 1.14 -18.48 -15.21
C GLN A 237 -0.31 -18.26 -14.73
N ALA A 238 -0.98 -17.21 -15.23
CA ALA A 238 -2.39 -16.95 -14.89
C ALA A 238 -3.30 -18.13 -15.27
N LYS A 239 -3.02 -18.76 -16.42
CA LYS A 239 -3.76 -19.95 -16.86
C LYS A 239 -3.67 -21.12 -15.88
N GLU A 240 -2.59 -21.31 -15.15
CA GLU A 240 -2.49 -22.36 -14.13
C GLU A 240 -3.57 -22.22 -13.06
N LYS A 241 -3.90 -20.98 -12.63
CA LYS A 241 -4.99 -20.70 -11.70
C LYS A 241 -6.36 -21.08 -12.31
N LEU A 242 -6.55 -20.75 -13.59
CA LEU A 242 -7.77 -21.12 -14.31
C LEU A 242 -7.89 -22.65 -14.49
N ASP A 243 -6.79 -23.35 -14.83
CA ASP A 243 -6.75 -24.80 -14.97
C ASP A 243 -7.02 -25.51 -13.62
N ALA A 244 -6.66 -24.88 -12.52
CA ALA A 244 -6.99 -25.33 -11.16
C ALA A 244 -8.49 -25.12 -10.80
N GLY A 245 -9.26 -24.46 -11.66
CA GLY A 245 -10.70 -24.26 -11.51
C GLY A 245 -11.10 -22.95 -10.84
N PHE A 246 -10.19 -21.97 -10.76
CA PHE A 246 -10.44 -20.64 -10.23
C PHE A 246 -10.56 -19.61 -11.35
N ASP A 247 -11.35 -18.59 -11.12
CA ASP A 247 -11.45 -17.45 -12.03
C ASP A 247 -10.17 -16.62 -11.99
N ILE A 248 -9.81 -16.03 -13.14
CA ILE A 248 -8.72 -15.05 -13.25
C ILE A 248 -9.29 -13.70 -13.67
N THR A 249 -8.63 -12.64 -13.22
CA THR A 249 -9.01 -11.25 -13.48
C THR A 249 -7.81 -10.43 -13.92
N LEU A 250 -8.01 -9.14 -14.22
CA LEU A 250 -6.89 -8.20 -14.44
C LEU A 250 -5.95 -8.14 -13.25
N THR A 251 -6.47 -8.35 -12.04
CA THR A 251 -5.65 -8.36 -10.83
C THR A 251 -4.64 -9.51 -10.83
N ASP A 252 -4.95 -10.68 -11.37
CA ASP A 252 -3.98 -11.77 -11.52
C ASP A 252 -2.82 -11.37 -12.45
N ILE A 253 -3.15 -10.79 -13.61
CA ILE A 253 -2.15 -10.31 -14.57
C ILE A 253 -1.29 -9.21 -13.96
N TRP A 254 -1.91 -8.23 -13.30
CA TRP A 254 -1.23 -7.17 -12.56
C TRP A 254 -0.30 -7.72 -11.50
N SER A 255 -0.76 -8.65 -10.71
CA SER A 255 0.00 -9.32 -9.66
C SER A 255 1.25 -10.01 -10.18
N LEU A 256 1.11 -10.74 -11.29
CA LEU A 256 2.23 -11.41 -11.95
C LEU A 256 3.25 -10.43 -12.57
N MET A 257 2.81 -9.25 -12.98
CA MET A 257 3.73 -8.17 -13.37
C MET A 257 4.46 -7.60 -12.16
N LEU A 258 3.75 -7.31 -11.07
CA LEU A 258 4.32 -6.81 -9.81
C LEU A 258 5.35 -7.80 -9.23
N SER A 259 5.07 -9.09 -9.28
CA SER A 259 5.95 -10.13 -8.71
C SER A 259 7.36 -10.07 -9.29
N ARG A 260 7.50 -9.76 -10.59
CA ARG A 260 8.80 -9.68 -11.27
C ARG A 260 9.66 -8.52 -10.82
N VAL A 261 9.06 -7.52 -10.17
CA VAL A 261 9.76 -6.34 -9.64
C VAL A 261 10.04 -6.50 -8.14
N PHE A 262 9.14 -7.19 -7.41
CA PHE A 262 9.14 -7.17 -5.95
C PHE A 262 9.57 -8.47 -5.30
N ILE A 263 9.58 -9.60 -6.00
CA ILE A 263 9.95 -10.90 -5.43
C ILE A 263 11.28 -11.36 -6.03
N ASP A 264 12.30 -11.55 -5.17
CA ASP A 264 13.66 -11.96 -5.55
C ASP A 264 13.74 -13.46 -5.83
N LYS A 265 12.98 -13.90 -6.83
CA LYS A 265 12.96 -15.29 -7.30
C LYS A 265 12.86 -15.32 -8.82
N PRO A 266 13.29 -16.40 -9.48
CA PRO A 266 13.08 -16.58 -10.91
C PRO A 266 11.61 -16.37 -11.30
N ASP A 267 11.37 -15.67 -12.40
CA ASP A 267 10.05 -15.31 -12.93
C ASP A 267 9.09 -14.65 -11.92
N GLY A 268 9.65 -13.96 -10.90
CA GLY A 268 8.89 -13.34 -9.84
C GLY A 268 8.33 -14.31 -8.79
N GLY A 269 8.82 -15.55 -8.72
CA GLY A 269 8.42 -16.55 -7.75
C GLY A 269 6.91 -16.82 -7.73
N PRO A 270 6.31 -17.28 -8.84
CA PRO A 270 4.86 -17.41 -8.99
C PRO A 270 4.20 -18.35 -7.96
N ASN A 271 4.96 -19.22 -7.32
CA ASN A 271 4.51 -20.11 -6.23
C ASN A 271 4.75 -19.54 -4.82
N THR A 272 5.10 -18.27 -4.69
CA THR A 272 5.34 -17.65 -3.38
C THR A 272 4.01 -17.25 -2.75
N THR A 273 3.65 -17.89 -1.63
CA THR A 273 2.41 -17.57 -0.88
C THR A 273 2.68 -16.58 0.24
N LEU A 274 1.65 -15.81 0.62
CA LEU A 274 1.74 -14.92 1.77
C LEU A 274 1.94 -15.69 3.07
N SER A 275 1.21 -16.81 3.23
CA SER A 275 1.34 -17.68 4.40
C SER A 275 2.74 -18.30 4.55
N SER A 276 3.52 -18.42 3.47
CA SER A 276 4.90 -18.90 3.52
C SER A 276 5.83 -17.98 4.35
N ILE A 277 5.47 -16.71 4.53
CA ILE A 277 6.19 -15.77 5.41
C ILE A 277 6.27 -16.32 6.83
N ALA A 278 5.20 -16.96 7.33
CA ALA A 278 5.18 -17.56 8.66
C ALA A 278 6.26 -18.64 8.84
N ASN A 279 6.76 -19.22 7.75
CA ASN A 279 7.81 -20.24 7.76
C ASN A 279 9.21 -19.68 7.55
N CYS A 280 9.36 -18.40 7.15
CA CYS A 280 10.67 -17.82 6.93
C CYS A 280 11.44 -17.64 8.25
N LYS A 281 12.79 -17.71 8.16
CA LYS A 281 13.65 -17.68 9.35
C LYS A 281 13.49 -16.41 10.18
N LYS A 282 13.41 -15.24 9.52
CA LYS A 282 13.29 -13.95 10.23
C LYS A 282 11.94 -13.81 10.93
N PHE A 283 10.84 -14.29 10.32
CA PHE A 283 9.53 -14.27 10.98
C PHE A 283 9.51 -15.20 12.21
N ARG A 284 9.95 -16.46 12.06
CA ARG A 284 10.00 -17.43 13.17
C ARG A 284 10.91 -17.00 14.33
N ASN A 285 11.95 -16.24 14.04
CA ASN A 285 12.87 -15.69 15.04
C ASN A 285 12.46 -14.29 15.51
N PHE A 286 11.26 -13.81 15.17
CA PHE A 286 10.72 -12.50 15.57
C PHE A 286 11.60 -11.31 15.13
N GLN A 287 12.36 -11.44 14.04
CA GLN A 287 13.35 -10.45 13.58
C GLN A 287 12.77 -9.44 12.58
N MET A 288 11.48 -9.49 12.31
CA MET A 288 10.74 -8.54 11.49
C MET A 288 9.43 -8.15 12.18
N PRO A 289 8.85 -6.97 11.89
CA PRO A 289 7.49 -6.64 12.32
C PRO A 289 6.45 -7.59 11.69
N PHE A 290 5.29 -7.70 12.31
CA PHE A 290 4.15 -8.47 11.77
C PHE A 290 3.56 -7.73 10.57
N PRO A 291 3.64 -8.27 9.33
CA PRO A 291 3.18 -7.58 8.14
C PRO A 291 1.67 -7.74 7.94
N MET A 292 0.99 -6.65 7.56
CA MET A 292 -0.45 -6.62 7.29
C MET A 292 -0.71 -5.82 6.02
N PHE A 293 -1.68 -6.29 5.22
CA PHE A 293 -2.13 -5.67 3.97
C PHE A 293 -3.62 -5.38 4.06
N LEU A 294 -4.05 -4.30 3.41
CA LEU A 294 -5.46 -3.94 3.37
C LEU A 294 -5.99 -3.94 1.93
N ALA A 295 -7.26 -4.33 1.83
CA ALA A 295 -8.06 -4.21 0.62
C ALA A 295 -9.49 -3.83 1.00
N ASN A 296 -10.20 -3.15 0.10
CA ASN A 296 -11.60 -2.81 0.29
C ASN A 296 -12.51 -3.82 -0.39
N GLY A 297 -13.59 -4.20 0.29
CA GLY A 297 -14.69 -4.93 -0.32
C GLY A 297 -15.44 -4.05 -1.31
N ARG A 298 -15.78 -4.62 -2.47
CA ARG A 298 -16.65 -3.98 -3.47
C ARG A 298 -17.85 -4.88 -3.73
N ALA A 299 -19.05 -4.35 -3.60
CA ALA A 299 -20.25 -5.09 -3.94
C ALA A 299 -20.36 -5.29 -5.47
N ASP A 300 -20.99 -6.40 -5.88
CA ASP A 300 -21.19 -6.71 -7.29
C ASP A 300 -21.98 -5.59 -7.99
N GLY A 301 -21.50 -5.16 -9.14
CA GLY A 301 -22.10 -4.06 -9.92
C GLY A 301 -21.70 -2.65 -9.48
N ASP A 302 -21.07 -2.47 -8.32
CA ASP A 302 -20.61 -1.16 -7.87
C ASP A 302 -19.34 -0.75 -8.63
N THR A 303 -19.29 0.53 -9.04
CA THR A 303 -18.10 1.14 -9.65
C THR A 303 -17.38 2.09 -8.71
N LEU A 304 -18.06 2.53 -7.65
CA LEU A 304 -17.52 3.42 -6.63
C LEU A 304 -17.38 2.67 -5.31
N ILE A 305 -16.33 2.97 -4.59
CA ILE A 305 -16.13 2.47 -3.23
C ILE A 305 -16.60 3.55 -2.26
N HIS A 306 -17.49 3.15 -1.37
CA HIS A 306 -18.06 4.06 -0.36
C HIS A 306 -17.18 4.12 0.88
N LEU A 307 -17.28 5.21 1.65
CA LEU A 307 -16.57 5.38 2.93
C LEU A 307 -16.93 4.33 3.99
N ASN A 308 -18.01 3.58 3.80
CA ASN A 308 -18.44 2.48 4.65
C ASN A 308 -18.13 1.10 4.05
N ALA A 309 -17.32 1.03 3.00
CA ALA A 309 -16.86 -0.24 2.44
C ALA A 309 -16.16 -1.07 3.51
N THR A 310 -16.35 -2.39 3.48
CA THR A 310 -15.68 -3.30 4.40
C THR A 310 -14.19 -3.28 4.15
N VAL A 311 -13.40 -3.02 5.18
CA VAL A 311 -11.93 -3.10 5.12
C VAL A 311 -11.50 -4.52 5.50
N PHE A 312 -10.81 -5.18 4.57
CA PHE A 312 -10.23 -6.51 4.80
C PHE A 312 -8.75 -6.40 5.15
N GLU A 313 -8.37 -7.10 6.20
CA GLU A 313 -6.98 -7.33 6.58
C GLU A 313 -6.52 -8.68 6.03
N ILE A 314 -5.32 -8.68 5.45
CA ILE A 314 -4.63 -9.87 4.95
C ILE A 314 -3.27 -9.92 5.61
N ASN A 315 -2.97 -11.00 6.34
CA ASN A 315 -1.68 -11.18 6.98
C ASN A 315 -1.19 -12.64 6.80
N PRO A 316 0.04 -13.00 7.15
CA PRO A 316 0.56 -14.36 6.91
C PRO A 316 -0.22 -15.49 7.59
N LEU A 317 -1.02 -15.19 8.60
CA LEU A 317 -1.75 -16.17 9.39
C LEU A 317 -3.24 -16.19 9.05
N GLU A 318 -3.85 -15.02 8.88
CA GLU A 318 -5.28 -14.86 8.73
C GLU A 318 -5.67 -13.81 7.68
N PHE A 319 -6.84 -14.04 7.10
CA PHE A 319 -7.56 -13.13 6.23
C PHE A 319 -8.95 -12.86 6.81
N GLY A 320 -9.35 -11.60 6.89
CA GLY A 320 -10.68 -11.27 7.39
C GLY A 320 -10.91 -9.77 7.57
N SER A 321 -11.92 -9.44 8.35
CA SER A 321 -12.27 -8.06 8.65
C SER A 321 -12.58 -7.86 10.11
N HIS A 322 -12.14 -6.73 10.63
CA HIS A 322 -12.49 -6.22 11.95
C HIS A 322 -13.77 -5.36 11.93
N ASP A 323 -14.30 -5.07 10.76
CA ASP A 323 -15.53 -4.29 10.62
C ASP A 323 -16.67 -4.99 11.37
N PRO A 324 -17.51 -4.25 12.12
CA PRO A 324 -18.56 -4.81 12.96
C PRO A 324 -19.54 -5.71 12.19
N THR A 325 -19.74 -5.45 10.91
CA THR A 325 -20.64 -6.20 10.03
C THR A 325 -20.12 -7.59 9.72
N VAL A 326 -18.83 -7.74 9.44
CA VAL A 326 -18.18 -9.02 9.12
C VAL A 326 -17.59 -9.64 10.38
N ASN A 327 -16.67 -8.96 11.03
CA ASN A 327 -15.98 -9.36 12.27
C ASN A 327 -15.58 -10.83 12.31
N ALA A 328 -14.90 -11.28 11.24
CA ALA A 328 -14.58 -12.69 10.99
C ALA A 328 -13.21 -12.86 10.32
N PHE A 329 -12.53 -13.97 10.63
CA PHE A 329 -11.21 -14.33 10.12
C PHE A 329 -11.10 -15.80 9.73
N SER A 330 -10.53 -16.08 8.58
CA SER A 330 -10.18 -17.41 8.07
C SER A 330 -8.65 -17.54 8.00
N GLN A 331 -8.13 -18.76 8.01
CA GLN A 331 -6.70 -19.01 7.81
C GLN A 331 -6.27 -18.61 6.39
N THR A 332 -5.24 -17.75 6.26
CA THR A 332 -4.71 -17.29 4.96
C THR A 332 -4.28 -18.44 4.06
N ARG A 333 -3.59 -19.44 4.61
CA ARG A 333 -3.12 -20.61 3.85
C ARG A 333 -4.23 -21.51 3.30
N MET A 334 -5.46 -21.38 3.81
CA MET A 334 -6.61 -22.19 3.41
C MET A 334 -7.61 -21.44 2.52
N LEU A 335 -7.26 -20.23 2.09
CA LEU A 335 -8.04 -19.49 1.11
C LEU A 335 -8.18 -20.29 -0.20
N GLY A 336 -9.33 -20.17 -0.85
CA GLY A 336 -9.68 -21.00 -2.00
C GLY A 336 -10.37 -22.34 -1.63
N SER A 337 -10.40 -22.71 -0.34
CA SER A 337 -11.13 -23.88 0.14
C SER A 337 -12.63 -23.63 0.26
N ASP A 338 -13.44 -24.69 0.17
CA ASP A 338 -14.89 -24.62 0.31
C ASP A 338 -15.28 -24.46 1.78
N TYR A 339 -15.96 -23.34 2.10
CA TYR A 339 -16.56 -23.06 3.41
C TYR A 339 -18.05 -22.78 3.26
N HIS A 340 -18.82 -23.23 4.27
CA HIS A 340 -20.22 -22.87 4.42
C HIS A 340 -20.50 -22.51 5.89
N GLU A 341 -21.14 -21.37 6.13
CA GLU A 341 -21.41 -20.83 7.49
C GLU A 341 -20.15 -20.73 8.37
N GLY A 342 -18.99 -20.53 7.75
CA GLY A 342 -17.69 -20.45 8.43
C GLY A 342 -17.08 -21.80 8.82
N ILE A 343 -17.65 -22.91 8.39
CA ILE A 343 -17.16 -24.28 8.63
C ILE A 343 -16.64 -24.84 7.31
N PRO A 344 -15.46 -25.51 7.30
CA PRO A 344 -15.02 -26.25 6.11
C PRO A 344 -16.10 -27.21 5.64
N GLU A 345 -16.48 -27.16 4.38
CA GLU A 345 -17.59 -27.97 3.84
C GLU A 345 -17.20 -29.46 3.82
N GLU A 346 -18.06 -30.32 4.34
CA GLU A 346 -17.82 -31.76 4.37
C GLU A 346 -17.80 -32.30 2.92
N GLY A 347 -16.70 -32.99 2.54
CA GLY A 347 -16.47 -33.40 1.16
C GLY A 347 -16.08 -32.27 0.19
N GLY A 348 -15.97 -31.04 0.68
CA GLY A 348 -15.51 -29.89 -0.07
C GLY A 348 -14.01 -29.97 -0.39
N LYS A 349 -13.57 -29.10 -1.31
CA LYS A 349 -12.16 -29.03 -1.69
C LYS A 349 -11.36 -28.24 -0.65
N LEU A 350 -10.26 -28.81 -0.19
CA LEU A 350 -9.26 -28.11 0.61
C LEU A 350 -8.12 -27.66 -0.30
N ILE A 351 -7.79 -26.39 -0.27
CA ILE A 351 -6.91 -25.75 -1.24
C ILE A 351 -5.74 -25.06 -0.52
N ASN A 352 -4.55 -25.18 -1.11
CA ASN A 352 -3.38 -24.37 -0.76
C ASN A 352 -2.90 -23.58 -1.97
N GLY A 353 -2.19 -22.49 -1.74
CA GLY A 353 -1.55 -21.69 -2.80
C GLY A 353 -2.45 -20.62 -3.40
N PHE A 354 -3.71 -20.49 -2.96
CA PHE A 354 -4.58 -19.38 -3.39
C PHE A 354 -4.07 -18.02 -2.87
N ASP A 355 -3.46 -18.01 -1.70
CA ASP A 355 -2.89 -16.84 -1.03
C ASP A 355 -1.52 -16.41 -1.63
N ASN A 356 -1.42 -16.40 -2.95
CA ASN A 356 -0.22 -15.94 -3.64
C ASN A 356 0.16 -14.52 -3.19
N ALA A 357 1.42 -14.33 -2.78
CA ALA A 357 1.87 -13.05 -2.20
C ALA A 357 1.77 -11.89 -3.20
N ALA A 358 2.03 -12.15 -4.48
CA ALA A 358 1.84 -11.15 -5.52
C ALA A 358 0.36 -10.82 -5.72
N PHE A 359 -0.54 -11.82 -5.65
CA PHE A 359 -1.99 -11.62 -5.75
C PHE A 359 -2.51 -10.74 -4.59
N VAL A 360 -1.97 -10.90 -3.39
CA VAL A 360 -2.26 -10.00 -2.25
C VAL A 360 -1.80 -8.57 -2.54
N MET A 361 -0.55 -8.37 -3.00
CA MET A 361 -0.04 -7.04 -3.36
C MET A 361 -0.85 -6.41 -4.51
N GLY A 362 -1.22 -7.21 -5.50
CA GLY A 362 -2.06 -6.81 -6.62
C GLY A 362 -3.48 -6.44 -6.21
N THR A 363 -4.11 -7.22 -5.32
CA THR A 363 -5.44 -6.93 -4.75
C THR A 363 -5.42 -5.59 -4.02
N SER A 364 -4.44 -5.40 -3.11
CA SER A 364 -4.27 -4.16 -2.35
C SER A 364 -3.96 -2.93 -3.21
N SER A 365 -3.73 -3.10 -4.52
CA SER A 365 -3.36 -2.03 -5.46
C SER A 365 -4.16 -2.07 -6.78
N SER A 366 -5.35 -2.63 -6.78
CA SER A 366 -6.25 -2.73 -7.95
C SER A 366 -7.05 -1.44 -8.13
N LEU A 367 -6.50 -0.47 -8.90
CA LEU A 367 -7.10 0.85 -9.17
C LEU A 367 -7.82 0.95 -10.52
N PHE A 368 -8.19 -0.15 -11.17
CA PHE A 368 -8.66 -0.14 -12.56
C PHE A 368 -9.92 0.71 -12.76
N ASN A 369 -10.87 0.66 -11.84
CA ASN A 369 -12.08 1.49 -11.87
C ASN A 369 -11.77 2.99 -11.69
N GLN A 370 -10.87 3.34 -10.77
CA GLN A 370 -10.49 4.74 -10.56
C GLN A 370 -9.85 5.33 -11.82
N VAL A 371 -9.01 4.55 -12.49
CA VAL A 371 -8.43 4.93 -13.80
C VAL A 371 -9.54 5.23 -14.82
N LEU A 372 -10.58 4.39 -14.89
CA LEU A 372 -11.72 4.60 -15.80
C LEU A 372 -12.49 5.86 -15.44
N ILE A 373 -12.75 6.10 -14.16
CA ILE A 373 -13.48 7.30 -13.67
C ILE A 373 -12.66 8.56 -13.99
N ASP A 374 -11.36 8.55 -13.73
CA ASP A 374 -10.48 9.69 -13.96
C ASP A 374 -10.34 10.04 -15.46
N ILE A 375 -10.29 9.02 -16.32
CA ILE A 375 -10.28 9.22 -17.78
C ILE A 375 -11.60 9.84 -18.26
N LYS A 376 -12.74 9.43 -17.68
CA LYS A 376 -14.06 9.97 -18.04
C LYS A 376 -14.26 11.42 -17.59
N ARG A 377 -13.79 11.75 -16.39
CA ARG A 377 -13.96 13.08 -15.77
C ARG A 377 -13.02 14.12 -16.35
N ASN A 378 -11.79 13.73 -16.64
CA ASN A 378 -10.78 14.66 -17.13
C ASN A 378 -10.73 14.60 -18.66
N ASP A 379 -11.07 15.72 -19.33
CA ASP A 379 -10.74 15.94 -20.74
C ASP A 379 -9.21 16.01 -20.98
N ALA A 380 -8.42 15.69 -19.97
CA ALA A 380 -6.99 15.72 -20.02
C ALA A 380 -6.47 14.73 -21.06
N ASN A 381 -5.63 15.22 -21.97
CA ASN A 381 -4.87 14.46 -22.96
C ASN A 381 -3.83 13.51 -22.31
N ILE A 382 -4.23 12.75 -21.29
CA ILE A 382 -3.37 11.74 -20.67
C ILE A 382 -2.93 10.71 -21.73
N PHE A 383 -3.76 10.52 -22.76
CA PHE A 383 -3.56 9.50 -23.80
C PHE A 383 -3.41 10.05 -25.24
N GLY A 384 -3.01 11.27 -25.43
CA GLY A 384 -2.52 11.77 -26.74
C GLY A 384 -3.49 11.77 -27.92
N GLY A 385 -4.82 11.71 -27.74
CA GLY A 385 -5.78 11.86 -28.83
C GLY A 385 -7.12 11.12 -28.64
N GLY A 386 -8.20 11.69 -29.16
CA GLY A 386 -9.57 11.26 -28.89
C GLY A 386 -9.94 9.81 -29.24
N PHE A 387 -9.38 9.26 -30.30
CA PHE A 387 -9.67 7.86 -30.71
C PHE A 387 -9.09 6.84 -29.73
N LEU A 388 -7.86 7.05 -29.29
CA LEU A 388 -7.17 6.15 -28.38
C LEU A 388 -7.78 6.19 -26.97
N LYS A 389 -8.12 7.40 -26.49
CA LYS A 389 -8.89 7.61 -25.25
C LYS A 389 -10.21 6.83 -25.28
N ASN A 390 -10.98 6.94 -26.36
CA ASN A 390 -12.26 6.23 -26.49
C ASN A 390 -12.10 4.72 -26.53
N LEU A 391 -11.04 4.20 -27.14
CA LEU A 391 -10.74 2.77 -27.16
C LEU A 391 -10.43 2.23 -25.76
N VAL A 392 -9.58 2.93 -25.00
CA VAL A 392 -9.25 2.59 -23.61
C VAL A 392 -10.48 2.64 -22.72
N ILE A 393 -11.30 3.69 -22.82
CA ILE A 393 -12.57 3.81 -22.07
C ILE A 393 -13.48 2.61 -22.36
N ARG A 394 -13.72 2.29 -23.65
CA ARG A 394 -14.58 1.17 -24.01
C ARG A 394 -14.06 -0.18 -23.51
N ALA A 395 -12.74 -0.40 -23.54
CA ALA A 395 -12.14 -1.61 -23.04
C ALA A 395 -12.34 -1.74 -21.52
N LEU A 396 -12.04 -0.69 -20.75
CA LEU A 396 -12.24 -0.68 -19.29
C LEU A 396 -13.71 -0.80 -18.90
N GLU A 397 -14.63 -0.16 -19.66
CA GLU A 397 -16.08 -0.31 -19.46
C GLU A 397 -16.56 -1.73 -19.72
N TYR A 398 -16.04 -2.38 -20.74
CA TYR A 398 -16.36 -3.77 -21.02
C TYR A 398 -15.86 -4.67 -19.88
N LEU A 399 -14.61 -4.51 -19.47
CA LEU A 399 -13.99 -5.28 -18.39
C LEU A 399 -14.69 -5.06 -17.06
N SER A 400 -15.13 -3.83 -16.77
CA SER A 400 -15.91 -3.52 -15.56
C SER A 400 -17.30 -4.18 -15.58
N LYS A 401 -17.97 -4.24 -16.74
CA LYS A 401 -19.28 -4.90 -16.87
C LYS A 401 -19.24 -6.42 -16.64
N ILE A 402 -18.11 -7.05 -16.88
CA ILE A 402 -17.90 -8.47 -16.63
C ILE A 402 -17.11 -8.73 -15.35
N GLU A 403 -16.95 -7.69 -14.50
CA GLU A 403 -16.22 -7.76 -13.23
C GLU A 403 -14.80 -8.30 -13.36
N PHE A 404 -14.14 -7.98 -14.47
CA PHE A 404 -12.75 -8.40 -14.73
C PHE A 404 -11.71 -7.46 -14.10
N ASP A 405 -12.16 -6.32 -13.61
CA ASP A 405 -11.37 -5.22 -13.06
C ASP A 405 -11.15 -5.28 -11.54
N ILE A 406 -11.56 -6.38 -10.91
CA ILE A 406 -11.47 -6.63 -9.46
C ILE A 406 -10.54 -7.80 -9.15
N ALA A 407 -10.19 -7.96 -7.87
CA ALA A 407 -9.63 -9.21 -7.35
C ALA A 407 -10.77 -10.15 -6.91
N ASP A 408 -10.83 -11.34 -7.53
CA ASP A 408 -11.83 -12.35 -7.18
C ASP A 408 -11.28 -13.33 -6.14
N TRP A 409 -11.79 -13.22 -4.92
CA TRP A 409 -11.45 -14.07 -3.78
C TRP A 409 -12.56 -15.12 -3.58
N ALA A 410 -12.65 -16.04 -4.55
CA ALA A 410 -13.65 -17.10 -4.57
C ALA A 410 -12.99 -18.48 -4.42
N PRO A 411 -13.61 -19.40 -3.64
CA PRO A 411 -14.83 -19.23 -2.86
C PRO A 411 -14.63 -18.33 -1.63
N ASN A 412 -15.66 -17.52 -1.32
CA ASN A 412 -15.72 -16.63 -0.18
C ASN A 412 -15.73 -17.43 1.14
N PRO A 413 -14.74 -17.34 2.02
CA PRO A 413 -14.71 -18.10 3.27
C PRO A 413 -15.80 -17.67 4.27
N PHE A 414 -16.44 -16.50 4.02
CA PHE A 414 -17.50 -15.95 4.87
C PHE A 414 -18.91 -16.21 4.32
N TYR A 415 -19.05 -17.02 3.26
CA TYR A 415 -20.34 -17.38 2.72
C TYR A 415 -21.22 -18.09 3.76
N GLY A 416 -22.43 -17.59 3.96
CA GLY A 416 -23.35 -18.08 4.99
C GLY A 416 -22.98 -17.71 6.44
N PHE A 417 -21.82 -17.08 6.68
CA PHE A 417 -21.39 -16.75 8.05
C PHE A 417 -22.04 -15.45 8.53
N ASN A 418 -22.83 -15.55 9.61
CA ASN A 418 -23.52 -14.42 10.27
C ASN A 418 -24.38 -13.56 9.30
N PRO A 419 -25.29 -14.18 8.51
CA PRO A 419 -25.94 -13.53 7.36
C PRO A 419 -26.81 -12.32 7.72
N ASP A 420 -27.30 -12.22 8.97
CA ASP A 420 -28.11 -11.09 9.44
C ASP A 420 -27.31 -9.79 9.54
N HIS A 421 -25.99 -9.85 9.57
CA HIS A 421 -25.10 -8.69 9.76
C HIS A 421 -23.99 -8.59 8.70
N ASN A 422 -23.58 -9.71 8.17
CA ASN A 422 -22.45 -9.79 7.22
C ASN A 422 -22.93 -9.63 5.77
N PRO A 423 -22.70 -8.49 5.13
CA PRO A 423 -23.14 -8.25 3.74
C PRO A 423 -22.47 -9.19 2.74
N THR A 424 -21.30 -9.77 3.07
CA THR A 424 -20.60 -10.70 2.17
C THR A 424 -21.08 -12.15 2.31
N ALA A 425 -21.94 -12.46 3.28
CA ALA A 425 -22.43 -13.81 3.51
C ALA A 425 -23.39 -14.34 2.42
N ILE A 426 -23.95 -13.45 1.60
CA ILE A 426 -24.95 -13.80 0.59
C ILE A 426 -24.31 -14.23 -0.74
N THR A 427 -23.02 -13.99 -0.96
CA THR A 427 -22.34 -14.31 -2.21
C THR A 427 -21.22 -15.32 -2.02
N LYS A 428 -21.05 -16.22 -2.99
CA LYS A 428 -19.94 -17.18 -3.02
C LYS A 428 -18.63 -16.55 -3.50
N ASN A 429 -18.70 -15.39 -4.12
CA ASN A 429 -17.55 -14.60 -4.56
C ASN A 429 -17.36 -13.46 -3.57
N LEU A 430 -16.11 -13.18 -3.24
CA LEU A 430 -15.72 -11.99 -2.49
C LEU A 430 -14.84 -11.13 -3.39
N THR A 431 -15.33 -9.95 -3.72
CA THR A 431 -14.68 -9.03 -4.65
C THR A 431 -13.94 -7.95 -3.90
N LEU A 432 -12.63 -7.85 -4.13
CA LEU A 432 -11.75 -6.90 -3.46
C LEU A 432 -11.07 -5.97 -4.46
N VAL A 433 -10.73 -4.77 -3.97
CA VAL A 433 -10.05 -3.71 -4.71
C VAL A 433 -9.00 -3.02 -3.82
N ASP A 434 -8.30 -2.03 -4.38
CA ASP A 434 -7.30 -1.21 -3.66
C ASP A 434 -7.84 -0.71 -2.31
N GLY A 435 -7.02 -0.86 -1.27
CA GLY A 435 -7.40 -0.51 0.10
C GLY A 435 -7.52 0.98 0.38
N GLY A 436 -7.12 1.86 -0.54
CA GLY A 436 -7.21 3.32 -0.39
C GLY A 436 -8.40 3.97 -1.10
N LEU A 437 -9.27 3.18 -1.75
CA LEU A 437 -10.41 3.69 -2.52
C LEU A 437 -11.54 4.27 -1.66
N ASP A 438 -11.61 3.92 -0.38
CA ASP A 438 -12.52 4.48 0.62
C ASP A 438 -11.98 5.77 1.27
N LEU A 439 -10.92 6.35 0.74
CA LEU A 439 -10.16 7.50 1.24
C LEU A 439 -9.33 7.24 2.51
N GLU A 440 -9.42 6.07 3.14
CA GLU A 440 -8.52 5.68 4.24
C GLU A 440 -7.16 5.19 3.71
N ASN A 441 -6.50 6.03 2.90
CA ASN A 441 -5.26 5.66 2.21
C ASN A 441 -4.07 5.35 3.14
N ILE A 442 -4.13 5.69 4.44
CA ILE A 442 -3.20 5.21 5.47
C ILE A 442 -3.84 3.99 6.15
N PRO A 443 -3.17 2.83 6.18
CA PRO A 443 -3.75 1.58 6.69
C PRO A 443 -3.83 1.54 8.23
N PHE A 444 -4.67 2.38 8.82
CA PHE A 444 -4.86 2.46 10.27
C PHE A 444 -5.68 1.30 10.84
N ASN A 445 -6.68 0.82 10.11
CA ASN A 445 -7.72 -0.08 10.61
C ASN A 445 -7.17 -1.24 11.46
N PRO A 446 -6.19 -2.05 11.00
CA PRO A 446 -5.66 -3.17 11.78
C PRO A 446 -4.84 -2.74 12.99
N LEU A 447 -4.28 -1.53 12.99
CA LEU A 447 -3.49 -0.99 14.10
C LEU A 447 -4.35 -0.41 15.23
N LEU A 448 -5.62 -0.12 14.96
CA LEU A 448 -6.55 0.52 15.88
C LEU A 448 -7.38 -0.51 16.65
N VAL A 449 -7.30 -1.80 16.33
CA VAL A 449 -8.09 -2.82 17.03
C VAL A 449 -7.63 -2.96 18.50
N PRO A 450 -8.56 -2.91 19.47
CA PRO A 450 -8.20 -2.78 20.88
C PRO A 450 -7.30 -3.89 21.43
N HIS A 451 -7.47 -5.12 20.96
CA HIS A 451 -6.69 -6.26 21.46
C HIS A 451 -5.20 -6.23 21.04
N ARG A 452 -4.83 -5.47 20.00
CA ARG A 452 -3.42 -5.23 19.61
C ARG A 452 -2.74 -4.20 20.50
N GLY A 453 -3.49 -3.35 21.17
CA GLY A 453 -2.99 -2.43 22.19
C GLY A 453 -1.86 -1.51 21.70
N VAL A 454 -1.97 -0.99 20.48
CA VAL A 454 -0.94 -0.12 19.89
C VAL A 454 -0.87 1.21 20.65
N ASP A 455 0.30 1.57 21.16
CA ASP A 455 0.53 2.81 21.91
C ASP A 455 0.83 4.01 20.99
N VAL A 456 1.57 3.74 19.90
CA VAL A 456 1.97 4.77 18.93
C VAL A 456 1.94 4.21 17.51
N ILE A 457 1.44 5.01 16.57
CA ILE A 457 1.45 4.71 15.14
C ILE A 457 2.25 5.78 14.42
N PHE A 458 3.31 5.39 13.72
CA PHE A 458 3.99 6.24 12.75
C PHE A 458 3.30 6.07 11.40
N ALA A 459 2.61 7.11 10.97
CA ALA A 459 1.74 7.10 9.79
C ALA A 459 2.38 7.87 8.65
N ASN A 460 2.98 7.16 7.70
CA ASN A 460 3.60 7.74 6.52
C ASN A 460 2.56 7.94 5.42
N ASP A 461 2.26 9.21 5.11
CA ASP A 461 1.25 9.61 4.13
C ASP A 461 1.88 10.10 2.82
N ASN A 462 1.62 9.36 1.76
CA ASN A 462 2.07 9.66 0.40
C ASN A 462 0.87 9.83 -0.56
N SER A 463 -0.28 10.23 -0.04
CA SER A 463 -1.50 10.44 -0.83
C SER A 463 -1.31 11.53 -1.90
N ALA A 464 -2.18 11.53 -2.90
CA ALA A 464 -2.22 12.53 -3.98
C ALA A 464 -3.50 13.38 -3.86
N ASP A 465 -3.68 14.01 -2.71
CA ASP A 465 -4.95 14.63 -2.31
C ASP A 465 -5.11 16.08 -2.81
N VAL A 466 -3.98 16.81 -2.89
CA VAL A 466 -4.02 18.24 -3.27
C VAL A 466 -4.24 18.37 -4.78
N VAL A 467 -5.21 19.21 -5.13
CA VAL A 467 -5.56 19.53 -6.52
C VAL A 467 -5.16 20.99 -6.80
N ARG A 468 -4.53 21.23 -7.95
CA ARG A 468 -4.16 22.57 -8.41
C ARG A 468 -5.37 23.39 -8.83
N HIS A 469 -5.48 24.61 -8.34
CA HIS A 469 -6.66 25.45 -8.59
C HIS A 469 -6.88 25.80 -10.07
N GLY A 470 -5.79 25.98 -10.84
CA GLY A 470 -5.88 26.48 -12.21
C GLY A 470 -6.33 25.44 -13.25
N ASN A 471 -6.09 24.15 -13.02
CA ASN A 471 -6.31 23.09 -14.01
C ASN A 471 -6.93 21.81 -13.44
N GLY A 472 -7.20 21.76 -12.13
CA GLY A 472 -7.79 20.59 -11.46
C GLY A 472 -6.92 19.32 -11.47
N LEU A 473 -5.64 19.43 -11.88
CA LEU A 473 -4.75 18.29 -11.89
C LEU A 473 -4.17 18.05 -10.49
N PRO A 474 -3.96 16.79 -10.08
CA PRO A 474 -3.31 16.48 -8.82
C PRO A 474 -1.92 17.09 -8.74
N SER A 475 -1.59 17.75 -7.64
CA SER A 475 -0.21 18.14 -7.30
C SER A 475 0.56 17.00 -6.64
N ASN A 476 -0.12 15.90 -6.32
CA ASN A 476 0.38 14.68 -5.70
C ASN A 476 1.03 14.88 -4.31
N TRP A 477 0.61 15.92 -3.58
CA TRP A 477 0.93 16.11 -2.17
C TRP A 477 -0.23 15.66 -1.29
N PRO A 478 0.02 15.14 -0.07
CA PRO A 478 -1.03 14.84 0.89
C PRO A 478 -1.59 16.12 1.52
N ASN A 479 -2.86 16.10 1.93
CA ASN A 479 -3.50 17.17 2.69
C ASN A 479 -4.21 16.68 3.96
N GLY A 480 -3.96 15.42 4.37
CA GLY A 480 -4.58 14.83 5.53
C GLY A 480 -5.94 14.18 5.28
N THR A 481 -6.39 14.05 4.02
CA THR A 481 -7.66 13.40 3.68
C THR A 481 -7.80 12.03 4.36
N SER A 482 -6.76 11.19 4.33
CA SER A 482 -6.81 9.87 4.96
C SER A 482 -7.02 9.94 6.48
N MET A 483 -6.40 10.90 7.16
CA MET A 483 -6.62 11.12 8.59
C MET A 483 -8.08 11.51 8.90
N VAL A 484 -8.65 12.38 8.06
CA VAL A 484 -10.04 12.84 8.18
C VAL A 484 -11.01 11.70 7.92
N ALA A 485 -10.78 10.90 6.86
CA ALA A 485 -11.61 9.74 6.52
C ALA A 485 -11.64 8.71 7.66
N THR A 486 -10.48 8.35 8.22
CA THR A 486 -10.39 7.44 9.37
C THR A 486 -11.11 7.99 10.59
N TYR A 487 -10.98 9.30 10.88
CA TYR A 487 -11.70 9.93 12.00
C TYR A 487 -13.22 9.92 11.78
N ASP A 488 -13.70 10.15 10.55
CA ASP A 488 -15.11 10.09 10.21
C ASP A 488 -15.66 8.67 10.32
N ARG A 489 -14.90 7.66 9.84
CA ARG A 489 -15.25 6.24 10.00
C ARG A 489 -15.38 5.86 11.48
N PHE A 490 -14.41 6.31 12.30
CA PHE A 490 -14.47 6.14 13.76
C PHE A 490 -15.73 6.77 14.38
N LYS A 491 -16.02 8.04 14.05
CA LYS A 491 -17.21 8.74 14.57
C LYS A 491 -18.54 8.09 14.19
N ARG A 492 -18.61 7.46 13.03
CA ARG A 492 -19.79 6.72 12.54
C ARG A 492 -19.93 5.34 13.19
N GLY A 493 -18.95 4.88 13.98
CA GLY A 493 -18.98 3.57 14.61
C GLY A 493 -18.78 2.40 13.64
N LEU A 494 -18.13 2.63 12.50
CA LEU A 494 -17.88 1.64 11.44
C LEU A 494 -16.58 0.87 11.66
N MET A 495 -15.94 1.03 12.81
CA MET A 495 -14.71 0.31 13.19
C MET A 495 -15.00 -0.74 14.25
N ALA A 496 -14.03 -1.63 14.50
CA ALA A 496 -14.10 -2.63 15.57
C ALA A 496 -14.56 -2.01 16.90
N ARG A 497 -15.40 -2.73 17.63
CA ARG A 497 -15.92 -2.25 18.91
C ARG A 497 -14.78 -1.96 19.89
N GLY A 498 -14.77 -0.77 20.46
CA GLY A 498 -13.74 -0.29 21.40
C GLY A 498 -12.55 0.37 20.73
N THR A 499 -12.53 0.48 19.41
CA THR A 499 -11.58 1.32 18.67
C THR A 499 -11.68 2.78 19.10
N SER A 500 -10.56 3.47 19.14
CA SER A 500 -10.47 4.89 19.37
C SER A 500 -9.47 5.53 18.40
N PHE A 501 -9.81 6.71 17.87
CA PHE A 501 -8.93 7.50 17.00
C PHE A 501 -8.88 8.95 17.48
N PRO A 502 -7.74 9.64 17.40
CA PRO A 502 -7.64 11.02 17.86
C PRO A 502 -8.48 11.97 16.99
N GLU A 503 -8.91 13.08 17.58
CA GLU A 503 -9.48 14.18 16.82
C GLU A 503 -8.44 14.74 15.85
N VAL A 504 -8.88 15.02 14.61
CA VAL A 504 -8.08 15.68 13.58
C VAL A 504 -8.88 16.85 12.99
N PRO A 505 -8.20 17.91 12.51
CA PRO A 505 -8.90 19.01 11.84
C PRO A 505 -9.31 18.63 10.40
N ASP A 506 -10.03 19.54 9.75
CA ASP A 506 -10.36 19.44 8.33
C ASP A 506 -9.11 19.62 7.43
N ILE A 507 -9.25 19.21 6.16
CA ILE A 507 -8.15 19.24 5.17
C ILE A 507 -7.61 20.66 4.89
N HIS A 508 -8.45 21.70 4.95
CA HIS A 508 -7.99 23.08 4.79
C HIS A 508 -7.09 23.49 5.95
N THR A 509 -7.44 23.10 7.17
CA THR A 509 -6.62 23.34 8.36
C THR A 509 -5.27 22.62 8.26
N PHE A 510 -5.21 21.39 7.69
CA PHE A 510 -3.95 20.70 7.44
C PHE A 510 -3.00 21.56 6.61
N ILE A 511 -3.48 22.15 5.51
CA ILE A 511 -2.68 23.02 4.63
C ILE A 511 -2.38 24.35 5.33
N ASN A 512 -3.40 25.05 5.81
CA ASN A 512 -3.26 26.40 6.37
C ASN A 512 -2.36 26.49 7.61
N LYS A 513 -2.23 25.37 8.35
CA LYS A 513 -1.34 25.29 9.52
C LYS A 513 -0.05 24.49 9.25
N GLY A 514 0.16 24.07 8.00
CA GLY A 514 1.35 23.32 7.59
C GLY A 514 1.47 21.95 8.28
N LEU A 515 0.35 21.34 8.69
CA LEU A 515 0.34 20.03 9.34
C LEU A 515 0.71 18.91 8.34
N ASN A 516 0.47 19.14 7.04
CA ASN A 516 0.81 18.26 5.93
C ASN A 516 2.22 18.49 5.36
N SER A 517 3.01 19.37 5.95
CA SER A 517 4.37 19.68 5.46
C SER A 517 5.49 19.24 6.41
N ARG A 518 5.17 18.79 7.60
CA ARG A 518 6.11 18.37 8.66
C ARG A 518 5.50 17.25 9.49
N PRO A 519 6.29 16.49 10.26
CA PRO A 519 5.72 15.58 11.25
C PRO A 519 4.80 16.33 12.22
N THR A 520 3.59 15.80 12.39
CA THR A 520 2.57 16.37 13.29
C THR A 520 1.97 15.24 14.12
N TRP A 521 1.78 15.50 15.42
CA TRP A 521 1.25 14.49 16.34
C TRP A 521 -0.20 14.76 16.68
N PHE A 522 -1.01 13.70 16.65
CA PHE A 522 -2.42 13.72 17.01
C PHE A 522 -2.70 12.78 18.17
N GLY A 523 -3.59 13.20 19.07
CA GLY A 523 -3.95 12.41 20.24
C GLY A 523 -2.94 12.57 21.40
N CYS A 524 -2.28 13.68 21.53
CA CYS A 524 -1.29 13.96 22.57
C CYS A 524 -1.85 13.98 23.99
N ASP A 525 -3.15 14.14 24.17
CA ASP A 525 -3.84 14.08 25.45
C ASP A 525 -4.88 12.94 25.40
N ALA A 526 -4.52 11.79 25.94
CA ALA A 526 -5.38 10.61 25.94
C ALA A 526 -6.73 10.85 26.66
N LYS A 527 -6.76 11.73 27.66
CA LYS A 527 -7.98 12.00 28.46
C LYS A 527 -9.06 12.73 27.66
N LYS A 528 -8.66 13.46 26.61
CA LYS A 528 -9.60 14.19 25.74
C LYS A 528 -10.24 13.33 24.65
N VAL A 529 -9.70 12.12 24.36
CA VAL A 529 -10.04 11.39 23.15
C VAL A 529 -11.20 10.44 23.33
N SER A 530 -11.31 9.69 24.40
CA SER A 530 -12.46 8.82 24.72
C SER A 530 -12.27 8.04 26.02
N ARG A 531 -13.26 7.17 26.38
CA ARG A 531 -13.13 6.22 27.49
C ARG A 531 -12.00 5.18 27.26
N THR A 532 -11.66 4.90 26.00
CA THR A 532 -10.55 4.04 25.61
C THR A 532 -9.44 4.94 25.03
N PRO A 533 -8.22 4.91 25.55
CA PRO A 533 -7.13 5.74 25.01
C PRO A 533 -6.84 5.35 23.54
N SER A 534 -6.82 6.34 22.65
CA SER A 534 -6.34 6.13 21.29
C SER A 534 -4.82 6.00 21.29
N PRO A 535 -4.22 5.34 20.30
CA PRO A 535 -2.78 5.47 20.07
C PRO A 535 -2.40 6.93 19.83
N LEU A 536 -1.14 7.28 20.15
CA LEU A 536 -0.55 8.53 19.63
C LEU A 536 -0.28 8.31 18.15
N VAL A 537 -0.73 9.24 17.29
CA VAL A 537 -0.44 9.18 15.85
C VAL A 537 0.66 10.19 15.54
N VAL A 538 1.81 9.71 15.10
CA VAL A 538 2.91 10.49 14.52
C VAL A 538 2.73 10.51 13.02
N TYR A 539 2.06 11.53 12.51
CA TYR A 539 1.77 11.71 11.09
C TYR A 539 3.02 12.25 10.38
N ILE A 540 3.50 11.53 9.37
CA ILE A 540 4.71 11.82 8.58
C ILE A 540 4.29 11.98 7.12
N PRO A 541 3.89 13.20 6.71
CA PRO A 541 3.47 13.45 5.33
C PRO A 541 4.66 13.52 4.38
N ASN A 542 4.46 13.08 3.14
CA ASN A 542 5.37 13.34 2.04
C ASN A 542 5.50 14.86 1.81
N ALA A 543 6.71 15.35 1.82
CA ALA A 543 7.04 16.75 1.61
C ALA A 543 8.41 16.87 0.93
N PRO A 544 8.68 17.96 0.20
CA PRO A 544 9.95 18.16 -0.50
C PRO A 544 11.05 18.62 0.49
N TYR A 545 11.79 17.68 1.04
CA TYR A 545 12.97 17.99 1.87
C TYR A 545 14.20 18.24 1.00
N THR A 546 14.62 17.24 0.22
CA THR A 546 15.78 17.29 -0.67
C THR A 546 15.42 17.10 -2.13
N ALA A 547 14.20 16.66 -2.42
CA ALA A 547 13.69 16.43 -3.77
C ALA A 547 12.18 16.62 -3.84
N PHE A 548 11.66 16.99 -5.01
CA PHE A 548 10.23 17.01 -5.30
C PHE A 548 9.75 15.57 -5.51
N SER A 549 9.23 14.97 -4.45
CA SER A 549 8.79 13.57 -4.40
C SER A 549 7.32 13.36 -4.76
N ASN A 550 6.63 14.39 -5.25
CA ASN A 550 5.23 14.38 -5.65
C ASN A 550 5.00 13.81 -7.06
N THR A 551 5.64 12.73 -7.38
CA THR A 551 5.49 12.07 -8.68
C THR A 551 4.11 11.44 -8.82
N SER A 552 3.61 11.31 -10.06
CA SER A 552 2.29 10.71 -10.33
C SER A 552 2.20 9.28 -9.81
N THR A 553 1.04 8.91 -9.26
CA THR A 553 0.70 7.54 -8.84
C THR A 553 0.85 6.54 -10.00
N PHE A 554 0.62 6.99 -11.24
CA PHE A 554 0.67 6.16 -12.45
C PHE A 554 2.03 6.21 -13.15
N ARG A 555 3.06 6.82 -12.56
CA ARG A 555 4.42 6.74 -13.09
C ARG A 555 5.04 5.39 -12.77
N MET A 556 5.27 4.58 -13.82
CA MET A 556 5.68 3.16 -13.70
C MET A 556 7.13 2.89 -14.12
N ALA A 557 7.94 3.93 -14.28
CA ALA A 557 9.37 3.81 -14.57
C ALA A 557 10.18 4.90 -13.88
N TYR A 558 11.30 4.52 -13.30
CA TYR A 558 12.24 5.41 -12.61
C TYR A 558 13.67 4.96 -12.89
N LYS A 559 14.53 5.87 -13.28
CA LYS A 559 15.96 5.59 -13.32
C LYS A 559 16.48 5.32 -11.92
N ASP A 560 17.56 4.57 -11.79
CA ASP A 560 18.14 4.22 -10.49
C ASP A 560 18.41 5.47 -9.62
N PHE A 561 18.92 6.55 -10.22
CA PHE A 561 19.18 7.79 -9.49
C PHE A 561 17.89 8.49 -9.00
N GLU A 562 16.80 8.43 -9.77
CA GLU A 562 15.49 8.98 -9.36
C GLU A 562 14.88 8.15 -8.23
N ARG A 563 14.97 6.82 -8.35
CA ARG A 563 14.57 5.89 -7.27
C ARG A 563 15.30 6.23 -5.97
N ASP A 564 16.63 6.32 -6.04
CA ASP A 564 17.48 6.57 -4.87
C ASP A 564 17.26 7.97 -4.29
N MET A 565 17.00 8.98 -5.13
CA MET A 565 16.65 10.33 -4.71
C MET A 565 15.33 10.40 -3.95
N LEU A 566 14.31 9.65 -4.38
CA LEU A 566 13.02 9.59 -3.67
C LEU A 566 13.14 8.84 -2.33
N ILE A 567 13.94 7.78 -2.28
CA ILE A 567 14.26 7.07 -1.03
C ILE A 567 15.00 8.00 -0.07
N ASP A 568 16.00 8.76 -0.55
CA ASP A 568 16.73 9.72 0.28
C ASP A 568 15.81 10.85 0.79
N ASN A 569 14.90 11.37 -0.06
CA ASN A 569 13.91 12.34 0.41
C ASN A 569 13.04 11.79 1.54
N GLY A 570 12.55 10.56 1.43
CA GLY A 570 11.77 9.89 2.49
C GLY A 570 12.57 9.72 3.79
N TYR A 571 13.87 9.40 3.69
CA TYR A 571 14.78 9.39 4.83
C TYR A 571 14.88 10.76 5.51
N MET A 572 15.06 11.82 4.71
CA MET A 572 15.16 13.21 5.21
C MET A 572 13.85 13.68 5.84
N VAL A 573 12.70 13.31 5.27
CA VAL A 573 11.38 13.60 5.87
C VAL A 573 11.28 12.96 7.26
N ALA A 574 11.63 11.68 7.37
CA ALA A 574 11.53 10.92 8.62
C ALA A 574 12.47 11.46 9.71
N THR A 575 13.67 11.90 9.34
CA THR A 575 14.72 12.33 10.27
C THR A 575 14.76 13.84 10.52
N GLN A 576 13.83 14.61 9.95
CA GLN A 576 13.89 16.08 9.96
C GLN A 576 15.23 16.60 9.41
N GLY A 577 15.60 16.09 8.22
CA GLY A 577 16.85 16.48 7.58
C GLY A 577 18.09 15.92 8.28
N ASP A 578 18.02 14.70 8.79
CA ASP A 578 19.09 14.07 9.58
C ASP A 578 19.43 14.87 10.85
N GLY A 579 18.39 15.50 11.43
CA GLY A 579 18.49 16.35 12.62
C GLY A 579 18.89 17.81 12.33
N GLU A 580 19.07 18.22 11.06
CA GLU A 580 19.42 19.59 10.70
C GLU A 580 18.30 20.59 11.07
N LEU A 581 17.03 20.22 10.83
CA LEU A 581 15.87 21.06 11.14
C LEU A 581 15.49 21.02 12.63
N ASP A 582 15.73 19.91 13.30
CA ASP A 582 15.54 19.76 14.75
C ASP A 582 16.49 18.70 15.33
N PRO A 583 17.58 19.12 15.99
CA PRO A 583 18.50 18.18 16.63
C PRO A 583 17.90 17.37 17.79
N GLU A 584 16.77 17.82 18.38
CA GLU A 584 16.06 17.09 19.43
C GLU A 584 15.05 16.07 18.87
N TRP A 585 14.84 16.03 17.54
CA TRP A 585 13.85 15.14 16.91
C TRP A 585 14.00 13.66 17.32
N PRO A 586 15.20 13.05 17.35
CA PRO A 586 15.33 11.66 17.78
C PRO A 586 14.86 11.42 19.23
N ALA A 587 15.13 12.36 20.13
CA ALA A 587 14.64 12.30 21.51
C ALA A 587 13.12 12.53 21.59
N CYS A 588 12.57 13.42 20.75
CA CYS A 588 11.13 13.61 20.65
C CYS A 588 10.42 12.37 20.12
N VAL A 589 10.97 11.65 19.13
CA VAL A 589 10.46 10.34 18.69
C VAL A 589 10.52 9.32 19.83
N GLY A 590 11.58 9.31 20.63
CA GLY A 590 11.65 8.52 21.87
C GLY A 590 10.50 8.86 22.83
N CYS A 591 10.23 10.16 23.05
CA CYS A 591 9.08 10.60 23.84
C CYS A 591 7.75 10.09 23.26
N ALA A 592 7.56 10.12 21.94
CA ALA A 592 6.35 9.62 21.31
C ALA A 592 6.14 8.12 21.55
N VAL A 593 7.21 7.32 21.45
CA VAL A 593 7.17 5.86 21.66
C VAL A 593 6.68 5.49 23.05
N ILE A 594 7.10 6.22 24.07
CA ILE A 594 6.77 5.91 25.47
C ILE A 594 5.67 6.79 26.06
N HIS A 595 5.07 7.67 25.27
CA HIS A 595 4.13 8.68 25.72
C HIS A 595 2.94 8.10 26.51
N ARG A 596 2.29 7.09 25.99
CA ARG A 596 1.10 6.48 26.61
C ARG A 596 1.40 5.90 28.00
N GLU A 597 2.57 5.30 28.15
CA GLU A 597 2.96 4.78 29.47
C GLU A 597 3.40 5.88 30.43
N MET A 598 4.07 6.94 29.92
CA MET A 598 4.35 8.10 30.77
C MET A 598 3.08 8.80 31.27
N GLU A 599 2.02 8.87 30.43
CA GLU A 599 0.70 9.36 30.84
C GLU A 599 0.09 8.49 31.94
N ARG A 600 0.13 7.15 31.76
CA ARG A 600 -0.39 6.20 32.78
C ARG A 600 0.33 6.32 34.12
N ARG A 601 1.63 6.51 34.10
CA ARG A 601 2.44 6.66 35.31
C ARG A 601 2.49 8.09 35.88
N GLY A 602 2.02 9.09 35.14
CA GLY A 602 2.14 10.50 35.53
C GLY A 602 3.58 11.02 35.54
N THR A 603 4.47 10.48 34.70
CA THR A 603 5.92 10.72 34.72
C THR A 603 6.45 11.41 33.45
N ILE A 604 5.63 12.24 32.80
CA ILE A 604 6.03 12.95 31.57
C ILE A 604 7.17 13.93 31.90
N THR A 605 8.34 13.73 31.28
CA THR A 605 9.53 14.57 31.49
C THR A 605 9.35 15.96 30.87
N GLU A 606 10.11 16.97 31.35
CA GLU A 606 10.07 18.32 30.77
C GLU A 606 10.51 18.34 29.28
N GLN A 607 11.47 17.49 28.90
CA GLN A 607 11.86 17.37 27.51
C GLN A 607 10.69 16.86 26.66
N CYS A 608 9.97 15.82 27.12
CA CYS A 608 8.82 15.28 26.40
C CYS A 608 7.65 16.28 26.34
N LYS A 609 7.41 17.07 27.38
CA LYS A 609 6.43 18.18 27.32
C LYS A 609 6.79 19.20 26.24
N LYS A 610 8.07 19.57 26.09
CA LYS A 610 8.52 20.45 25.01
C LYS A 610 8.34 19.83 23.64
N CYS A 611 8.60 18.54 23.48
CA CYS A 611 8.32 17.82 22.26
C CYS A 611 6.82 17.84 21.92
N MET A 612 5.94 17.61 22.90
CA MET A 612 4.49 17.71 22.72
C MET A 612 4.07 19.10 22.25
N GLN A 613 4.58 20.17 22.88
CA GLN A 613 4.28 21.56 22.48
C GLN A 613 4.73 21.88 21.05
N ARG A 614 5.82 21.26 20.57
CA ARG A 614 6.39 21.49 19.24
C ARG A 614 5.65 20.74 18.14
N TYR A 615 5.28 19.48 18.38
CA TYR A 615 4.80 18.58 17.35
C TYR A 615 3.30 18.28 17.39
N CYS A 616 2.65 18.41 18.54
CA CYS A 616 1.21 18.18 18.64
C CYS A 616 0.41 19.24 17.89
N TRP A 617 -0.65 18.80 17.23
CA TRP A 617 -1.68 19.73 16.79
C TRP A 617 -2.30 20.43 18.02
N ASP A 618 -2.38 21.74 17.97
CA ASP A 618 -2.81 22.60 19.09
C ASP A 618 -4.33 22.66 19.30
N GLY A 619 -5.12 21.93 18.48
CA GLY A 619 -6.58 21.94 18.51
C GLY A 619 -7.23 23.13 17.79
N THR A 620 -6.46 24.10 17.30
CA THR A 620 -7.02 25.24 16.57
C THR A 620 -7.27 24.92 15.10
N LYS A 621 -8.32 25.51 14.52
CA LYS A 621 -8.76 25.27 13.15
C LYS A 621 -8.67 26.52 12.30
N ASN A 622 -8.33 26.35 11.04
CA ASN A 622 -8.44 27.38 10.01
C ASN A 622 -9.02 26.71 8.74
N SER A 623 -10.35 26.69 8.65
CA SER A 623 -11.10 26.02 7.59
C SER A 623 -11.33 26.89 6.36
N THR A 624 -10.66 28.05 6.26
CA THR A 624 -10.71 28.87 5.03
C THR A 624 -10.08 28.10 3.88
N ARG A 625 -10.61 28.27 2.66
CA ARG A 625 -10.00 27.66 1.48
C ARG A 625 -8.55 28.13 1.37
N PRO A 626 -7.58 27.23 1.34
CA PRO A 626 -6.16 27.60 1.23
C PRO A 626 -5.84 28.15 -0.17
N ASP A 627 -4.77 28.92 -0.25
CA ASP A 627 -4.11 29.21 -1.53
C ASP A 627 -3.55 27.93 -2.16
N GLU A 628 -3.07 28.03 -3.40
CA GLU A 628 -2.45 26.89 -4.10
C GLU A 628 -1.25 26.35 -3.27
N TYR A 629 -1.26 25.05 -3.00
CA TYR A 629 -0.22 24.39 -2.21
C TYR A 629 0.88 23.83 -3.12
N GLU A 630 1.96 24.58 -3.25
CA GLU A 630 3.18 24.19 -3.97
C GLU A 630 4.40 24.45 -3.08
N PRO A 631 4.73 23.48 -2.21
CA PRO A 631 5.79 23.69 -1.22
C PRO A 631 7.20 23.71 -1.84
N ASP A 632 8.06 24.60 -1.35
CA ASP A 632 9.47 24.65 -1.71
C ASP A 632 10.30 23.57 -1.02
N LEU A 633 11.51 23.32 -1.52
CA LEU A 633 12.50 22.46 -0.87
C LEU A 633 12.88 23.02 0.49
N LYS A 634 12.83 22.18 1.53
CA LYS A 634 13.18 22.58 2.90
C LYS A 634 14.68 22.62 3.16
N LEU A 635 15.40 21.77 2.46
CA LEU A 635 16.85 21.62 2.56
C LEU A 635 17.46 21.86 1.18
N LYS A 636 18.73 22.31 1.16
CA LYS A 636 19.45 22.33 -0.12
C LYS A 636 19.54 20.91 -0.67
N PRO A 637 19.37 20.72 -1.99
CA PRO A 637 19.57 19.41 -2.59
C PRO A 637 20.94 18.88 -2.15
N GLY A 638 20.95 17.75 -1.48
CA GLY A 638 22.18 17.10 -1.07
C GLY A 638 23.02 16.72 -2.29
N ARG A 639 24.32 16.46 -2.10
CA ARG A 639 25.10 15.77 -3.11
C ARG A 639 24.34 14.50 -3.49
N PRO A 640 24.36 14.07 -4.78
CA PRO A 640 23.75 12.80 -5.17
C PRO A 640 24.23 11.72 -4.21
N PRO A 641 23.34 10.77 -3.81
CA PRO A 641 23.67 9.79 -2.79
C PRO A 641 25.00 9.13 -3.14
N THR A 642 25.97 9.25 -2.25
CA THR A 642 27.25 8.56 -2.39
C THR A 642 26.91 7.09 -2.26
N ARG A 643 26.95 6.36 -3.38
CA ARG A 643 26.82 4.91 -3.37
C ARG A 643 27.81 4.37 -2.33
N LEU A 644 27.31 3.78 -1.26
CA LEU A 644 28.13 3.06 -0.31
C LEU A 644 28.84 1.94 -1.07
N ASN A 645 30.16 2.16 -1.32
CA ASN A 645 31.12 1.20 -1.82
C ASN A 645 30.86 0.54 -3.19
N LYS A 646 31.19 1.26 -4.26
CA LYS A 646 31.64 0.59 -5.48
C LYS A 646 33.15 0.32 -5.36
N PRO A 647 33.65 -0.86 -5.76
CA PRO A 647 35.10 -1.07 -5.89
C PRO A 647 35.69 -0.05 -6.88
N SER A 648 36.83 0.49 -6.55
CA SER A 648 37.60 1.47 -7.31
C SER A 648 37.73 1.09 -8.78
N GLY A 649 37.18 1.91 -9.69
CA GLY A 649 37.40 1.74 -11.14
C GLY A 649 36.38 2.34 -12.09
N ALA A 650 35.61 3.39 -11.76
CA ALA A 650 34.77 4.08 -12.74
C ALA A 650 34.88 5.60 -12.64
N SER A 651 35.11 6.24 -13.78
CA SER A 651 35.39 7.67 -14.02
C SER A 651 34.28 8.61 -13.54
N ASN A 652 34.69 9.74 -12.96
CA ASN A 652 33.85 10.87 -12.56
C ASN A 652 33.19 11.55 -13.78
N GLY A 653 31.88 11.39 -13.92
CA GLY A 653 31.05 12.23 -14.76
C GLY A 653 30.41 13.33 -13.92
N THR A 654 30.72 14.58 -14.22
CA THR A 654 30.13 15.77 -13.58
C THR A 654 28.71 15.98 -14.13
N TYR A 655 27.67 15.88 -13.29
CA TYR A 655 26.29 16.15 -13.68
C TYR A 655 25.90 17.57 -13.27
N THR A 656 25.58 18.41 -14.25
CA THR A 656 24.96 19.72 -14.01
C THR A 656 23.44 19.60 -14.03
N PHE A 657 22.78 20.08 -12.99
CA PHE A 657 21.32 20.19 -12.92
C PHE A 657 20.82 21.33 -13.80
N ALA A 658 19.98 21.02 -14.79
CA ALA A 658 19.18 22.03 -15.48
C ALA A 658 17.91 22.31 -14.67
N ALA A 659 17.75 23.55 -14.21
CA ALA A 659 16.53 24.02 -13.56
C ALA A 659 15.34 23.93 -14.53
N ALA A 660 14.26 23.28 -14.12
CA ALA A 660 13.03 23.23 -14.89
C ALA A 660 12.36 24.62 -14.92
N HIS A 661 12.38 25.25 -16.10
CA HIS A 661 11.67 26.50 -16.33
C HIS A 661 10.16 26.23 -16.43
N SER A 662 9.38 27.04 -15.70
CA SER A 662 7.93 27.04 -15.74
C SER A 662 7.42 27.42 -17.15
N ILE A 663 6.70 26.52 -17.80
CA ILE A 663 5.97 26.80 -19.03
C ILE A 663 4.54 27.22 -18.63
N LYS A 664 4.21 28.50 -18.83
CA LYS A 664 2.83 29.00 -18.75
C LYS A 664 2.00 28.40 -19.89
N ARG A 665 0.90 27.72 -19.57
CA ARG A 665 -0.13 27.28 -20.52
C ARG A 665 -1.44 28.05 -20.28
N PRO A 666 -2.27 28.27 -21.34
CA PRO A 666 -3.48 29.06 -21.22
C PRO A 666 -4.60 28.35 -20.44
N ALA A 667 -5.41 29.12 -19.72
CA ALA A 667 -6.51 28.67 -18.89
C ALA A 667 -7.67 28.09 -19.73
N SER A 668 -8.24 26.98 -19.24
CA SER A 668 -9.52 26.41 -19.70
C SER A 668 -10.59 26.67 -18.65
N PRO A 669 -11.83 27.06 -19.03
CA PRO A 669 -12.90 27.32 -18.09
C PRO A 669 -13.66 26.02 -17.74
N TYR A 670 -14.16 25.97 -16.51
CA TYR A 670 -15.00 24.94 -15.86
C TYR A 670 -14.28 23.79 -15.18
N ILE A 671 -14.15 23.93 -13.84
CA ILE A 671 -13.98 22.82 -12.92
C ILE A 671 -14.79 23.11 -11.65
N GLU A 672 -15.72 22.22 -11.35
CA GLU A 672 -16.44 22.21 -10.08
C GLU A 672 -15.55 21.67 -8.95
N ASP A 673 -15.75 22.21 -7.77
CA ASP A 673 -14.94 22.10 -6.57
C ASP A 673 -14.99 20.70 -5.93
N PHE A 674 -13.86 20.00 -5.87
CA PHE A 674 -13.72 18.69 -5.20
C PHE A 674 -13.70 18.78 -3.66
N THR A 675 -13.88 19.95 -3.09
CA THR A 675 -13.88 20.17 -1.64
C THR A 675 -15.23 19.92 -0.99
N ASP A 676 -16.28 19.61 -1.78
CA ASP A 676 -17.62 19.39 -1.26
C ASP A 676 -17.85 17.93 -0.83
N TYR A 677 -17.51 17.63 0.42
CA TYR A 677 -17.87 16.41 1.12
C TYR A 677 -19.40 16.15 1.20
N SER A 678 -20.25 17.14 0.90
CA SER A 678 -21.72 17.04 0.99
C SER A 678 -22.27 16.04 -0.03
N ARG A 679 -21.63 15.88 -1.18
CA ARG A 679 -22.06 14.95 -2.24
C ARG A 679 -21.95 13.46 -1.86
N TYR A 680 -21.17 13.13 -0.82
CA TYR A 680 -21.09 11.77 -0.30
C TYR A 680 -22.07 11.49 0.85
N ARG A 681 -22.81 12.49 1.32
CA ARG A 681 -23.82 12.35 2.38
C ARG A 681 -25.14 11.72 1.91
N ASP A 682 -25.50 11.87 0.63
CA ASP A 682 -26.82 11.54 0.13
C ASP A 682 -26.99 10.09 -0.35
N TYR A 683 -25.94 9.25 -0.17
CA TYR A 683 -25.94 7.83 -0.52
C TYR A 683 -25.57 6.90 0.65
N ALA A 684 -25.85 7.32 1.89
CA ALA A 684 -25.70 6.47 3.09
C ALA A 684 -27.06 5.98 3.58
#